data_0cf1ce22ce22bc28576c0b87b64712e5
#
_entry.id   0cf1ce22ce22bc28576c0b87b64712e5
#
_cell.length_a   1.000
_cell.length_b   1.000
_cell.length_c   1.000
_cell.angle_alpha   90.00
_cell.angle_beta   90.00
_cell.angle_gamma   90.00
#
_symmetry.space_group_name_H-M   'P 1'
#
loop_
_entity.id
_entity.type
_entity.pdbx_description
1 polymer ?
#
loop_
_entity_poly.entity_id
_entity_poly.type
_entity_poly.pdbx_seq_one_letter_code
_entity_poly.pdbx_strand_id
1 'polypeptide(L)'
;MTKNINKQAEEKFEKEAKVIKREDVGNFVEDRYLPFSWSVCLDRALVYSQDGLKPIQRRILWTAYKLGLTDKSPKMKSATFEGRVMKYSPHGGSYGSIVNMAAPEVKGQPRAIRLPLVKGKGNWGGIDLTRNQPGAARYTELSLFPAAMELIKELGENTVTLVSNYDNTDVEPVYLPARWPVALINGVPDAMAVGFACNLPSHNPDEVMEAAIALLKNPDMSISDITKIIAGPDFQCGCDIISTTVREGKFVDGIKQYMNTGSGSFVMKATYEMHEDNGSYVINFKHLPYKVAPEKVVEELKKHYENGEFKELSYWNDMSDINEPVNLEVRTKKNINISKVLNDLFQKTSLQSTFAANNTIIIDQTPVQSNIKTILEEFIKFRKQCTTNKLNYRLDDKKHKLRIQKAISAVLVDIDKCISIIRNSDDEKSAKEELTKAFKIDEEQAGYILSMQLRKLTKTDSLQVDKLIKSLSEEVKDIESILNNEDKFIEFISSEMEDTKKNISSPRLCKIMKAEEKPEDSNKDVFLLQKDGKIARTFKKQDDATKVNKDGKILVVTESKAFIRSIYELADEKFSAISKLKFAGKGLTVAAGEGYLLVVGEGGSAKLVDMSGVNYPKKDCIDEIFKQKIVFAAITKDLDHKLVINDSVSIDLSEVPIQSIYAKGGKKFTRQIVEKAEIA
;
A
#
# COMPACT_ATOMS: atom_id res chain seq x y z
N MET A 1 15.64 60.61 41.09
CA MET A 1 16.33 59.39 40.60
C MET A 1 15.48 58.59 39.59
N THR A 2 14.22 58.43 39.78
CA THR A 2 13.33 57.63 38.89
C THR A 2 13.16 58.14 37.47
N LYS A 3 13.20 59.46 37.23
CA LYS A 3 13.12 60.08 35.89
C LYS A 3 14.38 59.81 34.99
N ASN A 4 15.53 59.64 35.61
CA ASN A 4 16.77 59.36 34.85
C ASN A 4 16.89 57.90 34.46
N ILE A 5 16.29 56.98 35.23
CA ILE A 5 16.31 55.52 34.90
C ILE A 5 15.40 55.25 33.72
N ASN A 6 14.22 55.89 33.67
CA ASN A 6 13.32 55.75 32.53
C ASN A 6 13.91 56.31 31.23
N LYS A 7 14.62 57.49 31.31
CA LYS A 7 15.24 58.06 30.13
C LYS A 7 16.40 57.24 29.58
N GLN A 8 17.21 56.61 30.44
CA GLN A 8 18.26 55.67 30.03
C GLN A 8 17.68 54.35 29.45
N ALA A 9 16.57 53.89 29.98
CA ALA A 9 15.87 52.72 29.42
C ALA A 9 15.25 53.03 28.04
N GLU A 10 14.64 54.22 27.88
CA GLU A 10 14.11 54.68 26.60
C GLU A 10 15.22 54.87 25.56
N GLU A 11 16.34 55.51 25.92
CA GLU A 11 17.49 55.67 25.01
C GLU A 11 18.16 54.34 24.64
N LYS A 12 18.14 53.36 25.54
CA LYS A 12 18.63 52.00 25.28
C LYS A 12 17.65 51.24 24.34
N PHE A 13 16.33 51.38 24.59
CA PHE A 13 15.31 50.84 23.72
C PHE A 13 15.33 51.46 22.33
N GLU A 14 15.51 52.79 22.23
CA GLU A 14 15.64 53.48 20.94
C GLU A 14 16.96 53.11 20.21
N LYS A 15 18.03 52.86 20.91
CA LYS A 15 19.29 52.35 20.30
C LYS A 15 19.15 50.90 19.84
N GLU A 16 18.50 50.05 20.60
CA GLU A 16 18.20 48.66 20.20
C GLU A 16 17.18 48.60 19.07
N ALA A 17 16.17 49.50 19.06
CA ALA A 17 15.19 49.61 17.98
C ALA A 17 15.78 50.20 16.67
N LYS A 18 16.92 50.86 16.72
CA LYS A 18 17.59 51.43 15.50
C LYS A 18 18.38 50.40 14.67
N VAL A 19 18.52 49.16 15.13
CA VAL A 19 19.09 48.08 14.32
C VAL A 19 17.99 47.23 13.73
N ILE A 20 17.07 47.85 12.96
CA ILE A 20 16.23 47.11 12.01
C ILE A 20 17.15 46.64 10.88
N LYS A 21 17.66 45.43 10.97
CA LYS A 21 18.26 44.78 9.81
C LYS A 21 17.18 44.62 8.74
N ARG A 22 17.32 45.37 7.65
CA ARG A 22 16.55 45.06 6.44
C ARG A 22 17.20 43.85 5.79
N GLU A 23 16.58 42.73 5.94
CA GLU A 23 16.96 41.49 5.30
C GLU A 23 15.98 41.22 4.15
N ASP A 24 16.48 40.74 3.02
CA ASP A 24 15.62 40.28 1.94
C ASP A 24 14.77 39.11 2.43
N VAL A 25 13.45 39.17 2.17
CA VAL A 25 12.50 38.15 2.62
C VAL A 25 12.86 36.79 2.05
N GLY A 26 13.40 36.73 0.82
CA GLY A 26 13.85 35.49 0.21
C GLY A 26 15.00 34.86 1.00
N ASN A 27 16.06 35.64 1.31
CA ASN A 27 17.20 35.17 2.08
C ASN A 27 16.80 34.76 3.50
N PHE A 28 15.93 35.57 4.15
CA PHE A 28 15.42 35.26 5.48
C PHE A 28 14.65 33.94 5.50
N VAL A 29 13.78 33.71 4.51
CA VAL A 29 13.03 32.46 4.38
C VAL A 29 13.97 31.29 4.12
N GLU A 30 14.94 31.45 3.22
CA GLU A 30 15.92 30.41 2.89
C GLU A 30 16.74 30.01 4.12
N ASP A 31 17.32 30.98 4.83
CA ASP A 31 18.17 30.75 6.01
C ASP A 31 17.41 30.10 7.20
N ARG A 32 16.11 30.33 7.33
CA ARG A 32 15.31 29.83 8.45
C ARG A 32 14.50 28.59 8.08
N TYR A 33 13.95 28.58 6.89
CA TYR A 33 13.04 27.52 6.44
C TYR A 33 13.77 26.25 5.97
N LEU A 34 14.92 26.38 5.34
CA LEU A 34 15.73 25.24 4.91
C LEU A 34 16.16 24.34 6.09
N PRO A 35 16.80 24.87 7.18
CA PRO A 35 17.14 24.05 8.34
C PRO A 35 15.91 23.41 9.00
N PHE A 36 14.80 24.14 9.09
CA PHE A 36 13.54 23.60 9.60
C PHE A 36 13.02 22.46 8.72
N SER A 37 12.99 22.66 7.41
CA SER A 37 12.55 21.64 6.44
C SER A 37 13.39 20.37 6.54
N TRP A 38 14.71 20.54 6.67
CA TRP A 38 15.67 19.46 6.81
C TRP A 38 15.44 18.68 8.12
N SER A 39 15.29 19.37 9.23
CA SER A 39 14.96 18.75 10.52
C SER A 39 13.63 17.99 10.47
N VAL A 40 12.58 18.52 9.83
CA VAL A 40 11.31 17.80 9.66
C VAL A 40 11.50 16.50 8.84
N CYS A 41 12.34 16.52 7.82
CA CYS A 41 12.63 15.33 7.02
C CYS A 41 13.35 14.26 7.86
N LEU A 42 14.46 14.65 8.53
CA LEU A 42 15.35 13.73 9.24
C LEU A 42 14.78 13.27 10.58
N ASP A 43 14.24 14.20 11.40
CA ASP A 43 13.92 13.91 12.78
C ASP A 43 12.48 13.46 12.99
N ARG A 44 11.62 13.54 11.95
CA ARG A 44 10.18 13.29 12.14
C ARG A 44 9.51 12.46 11.06
N ALA A 45 9.66 12.83 9.77
CA ALA A 45 8.72 12.40 8.74
C ALA A 45 9.16 11.16 7.98
N LEU A 46 10.43 11.08 7.59
CA LEU A 46 10.95 10.02 6.74
C LEU A 46 11.62 8.91 7.55
N VAL A 47 11.80 7.76 6.93
CA VAL A 47 12.51 6.62 7.51
C VAL A 47 13.95 6.57 7.01
N TYR A 48 14.82 6.03 7.82
CA TYR A 48 16.21 5.80 7.46
C TYR A 48 16.39 4.47 6.74
N SER A 49 17.31 4.43 5.77
CA SER A 49 17.62 3.20 5.02
C SER A 49 18.16 2.08 5.90
N GLN A 50 18.89 2.45 6.98
CA GLN A 50 19.58 1.51 7.87
C GLN A 50 18.59 0.60 8.61
N ASP A 51 17.63 1.14 9.32
CA ASP A 51 16.69 0.36 10.14
C ASP A 51 15.23 0.43 9.65
N GLY A 52 14.94 1.24 8.63
CA GLY A 52 13.60 1.38 8.07
C GLY A 52 12.60 2.03 9.01
N LEU A 53 13.04 2.76 10.04
CA LEU A 53 12.20 3.33 11.08
C LEU A 53 12.27 4.87 11.09
N LYS A 54 11.15 5.49 11.49
CA LYS A 54 11.14 6.89 11.91
C LYS A 54 11.79 7.03 13.29
N PRO A 55 12.39 8.18 13.63
CA PRO A 55 13.01 8.38 14.95
C PRO A 55 12.12 8.03 16.14
N ILE A 56 10.85 8.42 16.10
CA ILE A 56 9.90 8.10 17.17
C ILE A 56 9.64 6.59 17.30
N GLN A 57 9.59 5.84 16.20
CA GLN A 57 9.40 4.38 16.23
C GLN A 57 10.62 3.69 16.86
N ARG A 58 11.82 4.16 16.53
CA ARG A 58 13.08 3.70 17.11
C ARG A 58 13.11 3.93 18.63
N ARG A 59 12.73 5.12 19.09
CA ARG A 59 12.66 5.47 20.52
C ARG A 59 11.61 4.65 21.28
N ILE A 60 10.50 4.32 20.67
CA ILE A 60 9.48 3.41 21.21
C ILE A 60 10.10 2.01 21.44
N LEU A 61 10.77 1.44 20.45
CA LEU A 61 11.40 0.12 20.57
C LEU A 61 12.59 0.13 21.53
N TRP A 62 13.40 1.20 21.54
CA TRP A 62 14.46 1.39 22.51
C TRP A 62 13.92 1.44 23.95
N THR A 63 12.83 2.18 24.19
CA THR A 63 12.18 2.22 25.49
C THR A 63 11.69 0.83 25.91
N ALA A 64 11.10 0.07 24.99
CA ALA A 64 10.67 -1.29 25.27
C ALA A 64 11.85 -2.18 25.68
N TYR A 65 12.98 -2.09 24.96
CA TYR A 65 14.22 -2.81 25.29
C TYR A 65 14.74 -2.43 26.70
N LYS A 66 14.82 -1.15 27.01
CA LYS A 66 15.28 -0.64 28.34
C LYS A 66 14.37 -1.10 29.50
N LEU A 67 13.08 -1.31 29.22
CA LEU A 67 12.11 -1.81 30.21
C LEU A 67 12.03 -3.34 30.26
N GLY A 68 12.80 -4.06 29.43
CA GLY A 68 12.76 -5.52 29.35
C GLY A 68 11.44 -6.07 28.80
N LEU A 69 10.69 -5.27 28.02
CA LEU A 69 9.47 -5.74 27.37
C LEU A 69 9.83 -6.67 26.20
N THR A 70 9.18 -7.83 26.18
CA THR A 70 9.37 -8.86 25.15
C THR A 70 8.01 -9.32 24.63
N ASP A 71 8.03 -10.24 23.67
CA ASP A 71 6.84 -10.95 23.17
C ASP A 71 6.18 -11.86 24.22
N LYS A 72 6.94 -12.26 25.27
CA LYS A 72 6.52 -13.15 26.36
C LYS A 72 6.29 -12.42 27.69
N SER A 73 6.73 -11.17 27.81
CA SER A 73 6.57 -10.40 29.05
C SER A 73 5.10 -10.05 29.33
N PRO A 74 4.72 -9.84 30.62
CA PRO A 74 3.43 -9.26 30.95
C PRO A 74 3.21 -7.92 30.22
N LYS A 75 1.98 -7.65 29.83
CA LYS A 75 1.62 -6.39 29.19
C LYS A 75 1.68 -5.22 30.18
N MET A 76 2.18 -4.08 29.72
CA MET A 76 2.24 -2.82 30.46
C MET A 76 1.12 -1.88 30.01
N LYS A 77 0.59 -1.05 30.90
CA LYS A 77 -0.34 0.04 30.55
C LYS A 77 0.31 1.00 29.56
N SER A 78 -0.41 1.31 28.47
CA SER A 78 0.12 2.17 27.41
C SER A 78 0.45 3.58 27.92
N ALA A 79 -0.33 4.13 28.84
CA ALA A 79 -0.04 5.44 29.45
C ALA A 79 1.28 5.46 30.23
N THR A 80 1.59 4.38 30.97
CA THR A 80 2.85 4.25 31.68
C THR A 80 4.02 4.11 30.72
N PHE A 81 3.85 3.32 29.67
CA PHE A 81 4.87 3.14 28.62
C PHE A 81 5.14 4.44 27.88
N GLU A 82 4.09 5.15 27.45
CA GLU A 82 4.20 6.47 26.79
C GLU A 82 5.00 7.47 27.63
N GLY A 83 4.73 7.52 28.95
CA GLY A 83 5.50 8.36 29.87
C GLY A 83 6.99 8.00 29.91
N ARG A 84 7.36 6.73 29.69
CA ARG A 84 8.78 6.32 29.61
C ARG A 84 9.42 6.67 28.27
N VAL A 85 8.66 6.67 27.15
CA VAL A 85 9.13 7.13 25.84
C VAL A 85 9.51 8.61 25.86
N MET A 86 8.84 9.43 26.67
CA MET A 86 9.15 10.86 26.82
C MET A 86 10.58 11.13 27.29
N LYS A 87 11.25 10.17 27.94
CA LYS A 87 12.69 10.28 28.29
C LYS A 87 13.58 10.45 27.04
N TYR A 88 13.16 9.97 25.89
CA TYR A 88 13.91 10.02 24.64
C TYR A 88 13.24 10.92 23.59
N SER A 89 11.99 11.32 23.78
CA SER A 89 11.22 12.18 22.86
C SER A 89 10.60 13.36 23.61
N PRO A 90 11.13 14.59 23.45
CA PRO A 90 10.68 15.76 24.20
C PRO A 90 9.28 16.24 23.82
N HIS A 91 8.80 15.87 22.64
CA HIS A 91 7.55 16.40 22.09
C HIS A 91 6.28 15.75 22.66
N GLY A 92 6.38 14.75 23.55
CA GLY A 92 5.22 14.04 24.10
C GLY A 92 4.35 13.39 23.01
N GLY A 93 3.18 12.86 23.39
CA GLY A 93 2.17 12.42 22.42
C GLY A 93 2.57 11.23 21.55
N SER A 94 3.42 10.33 22.03
CA SER A 94 3.89 9.17 21.26
C SER A 94 2.81 8.07 21.08
N TYR A 95 1.67 8.17 21.78
CA TYR A 95 0.63 7.14 21.76
C TYR A 95 0.10 6.87 20.33
N GLY A 96 -0.12 7.89 19.53
CA GLY A 96 -0.53 7.72 18.12
C GLY A 96 0.48 6.92 17.29
N SER A 97 1.79 7.13 17.52
CA SER A 97 2.84 6.34 16.87
C SER A 97 2.86 4.89 17.37
N ILE A 98 2.64 4.66 18.66
CA ILE A 98 2.51 3.31 19.23
C ILE A 98 1.30 2.59 18.61
N VAL A 99 0.16 3.27 18.47
CA VAL A 99 -1.06 2.73 17.84
C VAL A 99 -0.79 2.31 16.39
N ASN A 100 -0.06 3.12 15.62
CA ASN A 100 0.28 2.79 14.24
C ASN A 100 1.21 1.56 14.10
N MET A 101 1.99 1.24 15.13
CA MET A 101 2.86 0.06 15.19
C MET A 101 2.15 -1.16 15.77
N ALA A 102 0.94 -1.00 16.29
CA ALA A 102 0.24 -2.01 17.06
C ALA A 102 -0.78 -2.79 16.25
N ALA A 103 -0.96 -4.05 16.63
CA ALA A 103 -2.17 -4.81 16.34
C ALA A 103 -2.69 -5.48 17.61
N PRO A 104 -4.01 -5.67 17.75
CA PRO A 104 -4.58 -6.47 18.81
C PRO A 104 -4.11 -7.91 18.74
N GLU A 105 -3.97 -8.56 19.90
CA GLU A 105 -3.67 -9.99 19.98
C GLU A 105 -4.82 -10.86 19.47
N VAL A 106 -6.04 -10.35 19.56
CA VAL A 106 -7.23 -11.05 19.12
C VAL A 106 -7.28 -11.06 17.59
N LYS A 107 -7.42 -12.26 16.99
CA LYS A 107 -7.67 -12.40 15.56
C LYS A 107 -8.93 -11.63 15.18
N GLY A 108 -8.92 -11.02 14.01
CA GLY A 108 -10.13 -10.42 13.47
C GLY A 108 -10.24 -8.89 13.59
N GLN A 109 -9.26 -8.20 14.18
CA GLN A 109 -9.18 -6.75 14.03
C GLN A 109 -8.14 -6.38 12.96
N PRO A 110 -8.57 -6.06 11.74
CA PRO A 110 -7.66 -5.76 10.65
C PRO A 110 -6.92 -4.44 10.93
N ARG A 111 -5.61 -4.46 10.71
CA ARG A 111 -4.74 -3.29 10.81
C ARG A 111 -4.06 -3.04 9.47
N ALA A 112 -3.64 -1.80 9.26
CA ALA A 112 -2.99 -1.43 8.01
C ALA A 112 -1.52 -1.90 7.92
N ILE A 113 -0.87 -2.14 9.06
CA ILE A 113 0.54 -2.56 9.13
C ILE A 113 0.70 -4.04 8.77
N ARG A 114 1.67 -4.36 7.92
CA ARG A 114 1.88 -5.73 7.42
C ARG A 114 2.44 -6.68 8.48
N LEU A 115 3.48 -6.26 9.21
CA LEU A 115 4.01 -6.94 10.38
C LEU A 115 3.93 -6.01 11.59
N PRO A 116 2.95 -6.18 12.47
CA PRO A 116 2.84 -5.35 13.66
C PRO A 116 4.01 -5.60 14.62
N LEU A 117 4.47 -4.53 15.27
CA LEU A 117 5.59 -4.56 16.20
C LEU A 117 5.12 -4.55 17.66
N VAL A 118 3.99 -3.89 17.92
CA VAL A 118 3.40 -3.75 19.26
C VAL A 118 2.17 -4.63 19.37
N LYS A 119 2.16 -5.50 20.37
CA LYS A 119 1.09 -6.46 20.70
C LYS A 119 0.13 -5.83 21.70
N GLY A 120 -1.05 -5.47 21.23
CA GLY A 120 -2.03 -4.71 21.98
C GLY A 120 -3.08 -5.56 22.68
N LYS A 121 -3.55 -5.11 23.89
CA LYS A 121 -4.76 -5.59 24.56
C LYS A 121 -5.67 -4.41 24.83
N GLY A 122 -6.96 -4.57 24.57
CA GLY A 122 -7.98 -3.50 24.63
C GLY A 122 -8.32 -2.98 23.25
N ASN A 123 -8.99 -1.84 23.18
CA ASN A 123 -9.38 -1.22 21.91
C ASN A 123 -8.23 -0.40 21.32
N TRP A 124 -7.69 -0.86 20.21
CA TRP A 124 -6.60 -0.20 19.47
C TRP A 124 -7.07 0.49 18.19
N GLY A 125 -8.38 0.63 17.99
CA GLY A 125 -8.98 1.20 16.80
C GLY A 125 -9.10 0.22 15.64
N GLY A 126 -9.67 0.67 14.53
CA GLY A 126 -9.90 -0.11 13.33
C GLY A 126 -8.87 0.09 12.22
N ILE A 127 -9.25 -0.25 10.97
CA ILE A 127 -8.46 -0.02 9.75
C ILE A 127 -8.28 1.48 9.51
N ASP A 128 -9.36 2.23 9.61
CA ASP A 128 -9.37 3.69 9.50
C ASP A 128 -9.42 4.31 10.89
N LEU A 129 -8.29 4.78 11.38
CA LEU A 129 -8.16 5.38 12.71
C LEU A 129 -8.88 6.73 12.84
N THR A 130 -9.31 7.35 11.75
CA THR A 130 -10.08 8.60 11.79
C THR A 130 -11.53 8.32 12.17
N ARG A 131 -12.06 7.15 11.84
CA ARG A 131 -13.42 6.68 12.10
C ARG A 131 -13.48 5.82 13.36
N ASN A 132 -12.62 4.82 13.43
CA ASN A 132 -12.53 3.88 14.55
C ASN A 132 -11.28 4.20 15.38
N GLN A 133 -11.40 5.21 16.25
CA GLN A 133 -10.31 5.65 17.09
C GLN A 133 -9.95 4.64 18.19
N PRO A 134 -8.69 4.53 18.58
CA PRO A 134 -8.28 3.71 19.71
C PRO A 134 -8.82 4.26 21.02
N GLY A 135 -8.98 3.39 21.99
CA GLY A 135 -9.21 3.79 23.37
C GLY A 135 -8.04 4.62 23.91
N ALA A 136 -8.30 5.53 24.87
CA ALA A 136 -7.23 6.30 25.49
C ALA A 136 -6.16 5.40 26.11
N ALA A 137 -4.90 5.86 26.14
CA ALA A 137 -3.74 5.09 26.58
C ALA A 137 -3.89 4.44 27.97
N ARG A 138 -4.72 5.00 28.85
CA ARG A 138 -5.03 4.44 30.17
C ARG A 138 -5.85 3.15 30.13
N TYR A 139 -6.56 2.88 29.03
CA TYR A 139 -7.41 1.69 28.86
C TYR A 139 -6.75 0.58 28.06
N THR A 140 -5.63 0.84 27.40
CA THR A 140 -4.91 -0.14 26.58
C THR A 140 -3.65 -0.63 27.29
N GLU A 141 -3.23 -1.84 26.93
CA GLU A 141 -2.00 -2.47 27.42
C GLU A 141 -1.20 -2.98 26.22
N LEU A 142 0.11 -3.00 26.35
CA LEU A 142 1.02 -3.41 25.28
C LEU A 142 2.16 -4.32 25.76
N SER A 143 2.64 -5.14 24.85
CA SER A 143 3.92 -5.84 24.85
C SER A 143 4.45 -5.83 23.41
N LEU A 144 5.44 -6.66 23.08
CA LEU A 144 5.99 -6.71 21.74
C LEU A 144 5.49 -7.94 20.96
N PHE A 145 5.53 -7.88 19.63
CA PHE A 145 5.45 -9.07 18.76
C PHE A 145 6.86 -9.63 18.49
N PRO A 146 6.97 -10.92 18.08
CA PRO A 146 8.26 -11.53 17.71
C PRO A 146 9.03 -10.73 16.65
N ALA A 147 8.33 -10.11 15.68
CA ALA A 147 8.94 -9.26 14.67
C ALA A 147 9.73 -8.08 15.27
N ALA A 148 9.23 -7.47 16.35
CA ALA A 148 9.94 -6.40 17.05
C ALA A 148 11.19 -6.91 17.78
N MET A 149 11.16 -8.15 18.30
CA MET A 149 12.32 -8.74 18.96
C MET A 149 13.51 -8.88 17.98
N GLU A 150 13.24 -9.14 16.70
CA GLU A 150 14.26 -9.20 15.65
C GLU A 150 14.92 -7.83 15.35
N LEU A 151 14.37 -6.73 15.87
CA LEU A 151 14.94 -5.40 15.72
C LEU A 151 15.80 -4.98 16.91
N ILE A 152 15.61 -5.61 18.10
CA ILE A 152 16.21 -5.13 19.36
C ILE A 152 17.11 -6.17 20.04
N LYS A 153 17.04 -7.44 19.67
CA LYS A 153 17.73 -8.53 20.40
C LYS A 153 19.26 -8.43 20.42
N GLU A 154 19.85 -7.73 19.47
CA GLU A 154 21.30 -7.57 19.36
C GLU A 154 21.83 -6.26 19.99
N LEU A 155 20.97 -5.41 20.59
CA LEU A 155 21.37 -4.13 21.18
C LEU A 155 22.40 -4.25 22.30
N GLY A 156 22.42 -5.37 23.04
CA GLY A 156 23.39 -5.63 24.10
C GLY A 156 24.79 -6.06 23.61
N GLU A 157 24.99 -6.18 22.30
CA GLU A 157 26.22 -6.72 21.72
C GLU A 157 27.05 -5.64 20.97
N ASN A 158 26.95 -4.39 21.37
CA ASN A 158 27.66 -3.24 20.78
C ASN A 158 27.51 -3.14 19.25
N THR A 159 26.37 -3.53 18.71
CA THR A 159 26.10 -3.62 17.28
C THR A 159 25.96 -2.28 16.60
N VAL A 160 25.52 -1.26 17.33
CA VAL A 160 25.20 0.07 16.84
C VAL A 160 25.74 1.16 17.77
N THR A 161 25.97 2.35 17.21
CA THR A 161 26.43 3.52 17.98
C THR A 161 25.30 4.03 18.87
N LEU A 162 25.63 4.33 20.14
CA LEU A 162 24.78 5.02 21.10
C LEU A 162 25.19 6.47 21.18
N VAL A 163 24.21 7.37 21.28
CA VAL A 163 24.39 8.82 21.46
C VAL A 163 23.58 9.27 22.66
N SER A 164 23.95 10.42 23.25
CA SER A 164 23.15 11.02 24.32
C SER A 164 21.74 11.34 23.83
N ASN A 165 20.75 11.14 24.70
CA ASN A 165 19.39 11.62 24.45
C ASN A 165 19.34 13.16 24.52
N TYR A 166 18.20 13.77 24.23
CA TYR A 166 18.05 15.22 24.10
C TYR A 166 18.42 16.03 25.36
N ASP A 167 18.35 15.45 26.57
CA ASP A 167 18.67 16.11 27.84
C ASP A 167 19.96 15.59 28.48
N ASN A 168 20.74 14.76 27.79
CA ASN A 168 21.99 14.14 28.24
C ASN A 168 21.88 13.31 29.54
N THR A 169 20.68 12.81 29.87
CA THR A 169 20.47 11.98 31.08
C THR A 169 20.59 10.48 30.81
N ASP A 170 20.51 10.07 29.56
CA ASP A 170 20.65 8.66 29.13
C ASP A 170 21.17 8.62 27.69
N VAL A 171 21.29 7.41 27.15
CA VAL A 171 21.71 7.18 25.76
C VAL A 171 20.61 6.51 24.95
N GLU A 172 20.61 6.79 23.64
CA GLU A 172 19.75 6.14 22.66
C GLU A 172 20.54 5.68 21.43
N PRO A 173 20.13 4.63 20.73
CA PRO A 173 20.82 4.17 19.52
C PRO A 173 20.51 5.10 18.34
N VAL A 174 21.55 5.38 17.54
CA VAL A 174 21.37 6.12 16.28
C VAL A 174 20.45 5.36 15.33
N TYR A 175 20.64 4.04 15.23
CA TYR A 175 19.78 3.10 14.50
C TYR A 175 19.60 1.82 15.32
N LEU A 176 18.52 1.08 15.11
CA LEU A 176 18.38 -0.27 15.65
C LEU A 176 19.11 -1.29 14.76
N PRO A 177 19.68 -2.36 15.34
CA PRO A 177 20.34 -3.43 14.57
C PRO A 177 19.31 -4.31 13.85
N ALA A 178 18.54 -3.73 12.94
CA ALA A 178 17.45 -4.41 12.24
C ALA A 178 17.94 -5.66 11.50
N ARG A 179 17.27 -6.80 11.73
CA ARG A 179 17.56 -8.07 11.08
C ARG A 179 16.68 -8.35 9.86
N TRP A 180 15.75 -7.45 9.56
CA TRP A 180 14.88 -7.51 8.41
C TRP A 180 14.60 -6.09 7.88
N PRO A 181 14.35 -5.91 6.56
CA PRO A 181 14.19 -4.60 5.95
C PRO A 181 12.79 -4.02 6.21
N VAL A 182 12.65 -3.32 7.35
CA VAL A 182 11.38 -2.82 7.90
C VAL A 182 10.64 -1.93 6.90
N ALA A 183 11.35 -1.02 6.23
CA ALA A 183 10.76 -0.08 5.28
C ALA A 183 10.02 -0.80 4.15
N LEU A 184 10.59 -1.87 3.58
CA LEU A 184 9.96 -2.61 2.49
C LEU A 184 8.82 -3.51 2.98
N ILE A 185 9.01 -4.22 4.09
CA ILE A 185 8.00 -5.17 4.57
C ILE A 185 6.78 -4.44 5.11
N ASN A 186 6.96 -3.42 5.97
CA ASN A 186 5.84 -2.69 6.57
C ASN A 186 5.35 -1.51 5.73
N GLY A 187 6.15 -1.07 4.77
CA GLY A 187 5.87 0.16 4.04
C GLY A 187 6.02 1.43 4.88
N VAL A 188 5.89 2.56 4.23
CA VAL A 188 5.92 3.90 4.85
C VAL A 188 4.80 4.73 4.21
N PRO A 189 3.54 4.45 4.55
CA PRO A 189 2.43 5.14 3.91
C PRO A 189 2.27 6.57 4.42
N ASP A 190 1.86 7.46 3.52
CA ASP A 190 1.42 8.84 3.81
C ASP A 190 2.40 9.65 4.68
N ALA A 191 3.70 9.41 4.53
CA ALA A 191 4.70 10.24 5.19
C ALA A 191 4.89 11.53 4.40
N MET A 192 4.57 12.66 5.04
CA MET A 192 4.73 13.99 4.44
C MET A 192 5.77 14.78 5.24
N ALA A 193 6.74 15.31 4.54
CA ALA A 193 7.74 16.25 5.01
C ALA A 193 7.64 17.55 4.22
N VAL A 194 8.45 18.52 4.56
CA VAL A 194 8.51 19.77 3.79
C VAL A 194 9.31 19.54 2.50
N GLY A 195 8.65 19.66 1.37
CA GLY A 195 9.22 19.41 0.04
C GLY A 195 9.36 17.95 -0.37
N PHE A 196 9.13 16.99 0.54
CA PHE A 196 9.23 15.57 0.27
C PHE A 196 8.01 14.81 0.77
N ALA A 197 7.64 13.76 0.05
CA ALA A 197 6.62 12.82 0.47
C ALA A 197 7.13 11.38 0.24
N CYS A 198 6.76 10.47 1.13
CA CYS A 198 7.01 9.05 0.96
C CYS A 198 5.70 8.29 1.10
N ASN A 199 5.42 7.44 0.12
CA ASN A 199 4.28 6.52 0.13
C ASN A 199 4.75 5.15 -0.38
N LEU A 200 5.55 4.48 0.45
CA LEU A 200 6.15 3.19 0.15
C LEU A 200 5.15 2.09 0.54
N PRO A 201 4.69 1.26 -0.41
CA PRO A 201 3.79 0.16 -0.11
C PRO A 201 4.47 -0.96 0.67
N SER A 202 3.71 -1.71 1.46
CA SER A 202 4.19 -2.92 2.13
C SER A 202 4.38 -4.07 1.14
N HIS A 203 5.25 -5.03 1.51
CA HIS A 203 5.56 -6.22 0.71
C HIS A 203 5.52 -7.49 1.55
N ASN A 204 5.49 -8.63 0.87
CA ASN A 204 5.50 -9.92 1.54
C ASN A 204 6.83 -10.17 2.27
N PRO A 205 6.82 -10.55 3.57
CA PRO A 205 8.02 -10.75 4.36
C PRO A 205 8.95 -11.85 3.79
N ASP A 206 8.39 -12.97 3.35
CA ASP A 206 9.18 -14.09 2.84
C ASP A 206 9.88 -13.73 1.54
N GLU A 207 9.17 -13.07 0.61
CA GLU A 207 9.73 -12.62 -0.67
C GLU A 207 10.85 -11.60 -0.47
N VAL A 208 10.63 -10.61 0.41
CA VAL A 208 11.63 -9.56 0.69
C VAL A 208 12.87 -10.13 1.36
N MET A 209 12.71 -11.03 2.32
CA MET A 209 13.84 -11.69 2.97
C MET A 209 14.60 -12.59 2.01
N GLU A 210 13.90 -13.34 1.15
CA GLU A 210 14.51 -14.17 0.12
C GLU A 210 15.31 -13.34 -0.89
N ALA A 211 14.75 -12.21 -1.35
CA ALA A 211 15.45 -11.28 -2.23
C ALA A 211 16.69 -10.67 -1.57
N ALA A 212 16.59 -10.30 -0.28
CA ALA A 212 17.72 -9.78 0.49
C ALA A 212 18.84 -10.82 0.66
N ILE A 213 18.52 -12.08 0.93
CA ILE A 213 19.47 -13.16 1.03
C ILE A 213 20.11 -13.47 -0.33
N ALA A 214 19.32 -13.49 -1.40
CA ALA A 214 19.82 -13.68 -2.75
C ALA A 214 20.78 -12.55 -3.18
N LEU A 215 20.42 -11.29 -2.90
CA LEU A 215 21.24 -10.13 -3.20
C LEU A 215 22.52 -10.08 -2.33
N LEU A 216 22.47 -10.53 -1.07
CA LEU A 216 23.66 -10.67 -0.21
C LEU A 216 24.67 -11.65 -0.80
N LYS A 217 24.20 -12.77 -1.37
CA LYS A 217 25.03 -13.81 -2.00
C LYS A 217 25.49 -13.41 -3.39
N ASN A 218 24.71 -12.64 -4.12
CA ASN A 218 25.02 -12.18 -5.48
C ASN A 218 24.72 -10.65 -5.60
N PRO A 219 25.68 -9.79 -5.26
CA PRO A 219 25.50 -8.34 -5.32
C PRO A 219 25.18 -7.77 -6.72
N ASP A 220 25.56 -8.50 -7.77
CA ASP A 220 25.37 -8.07 -9.16
C ASP A 220 23.96 -8.38 -9.72
N MET A 221 23.06 -8.93 -8.89
CA MET A 221 21.67 -9.19 -9.30
C MET A 221 21.03 -7.94 -9.91
N SER A 222 20.40 -8.12 -11.07
CA SER A 222 19.61 -7.05 -11.68
C SER A 222 18.29 -6.82 -10.96
N ILE A 223 17.70 -5.62 -11.12
CA ILE A 223 16.34 -5.34 -10.60
C ILE A 223 15.33 -6.36 -11.20
N SER A 224 15.53 -6.76 -12.46
CA SER A 224 14.68 -7.77 -13.10
C SER A 224 14.72 -9.13 -12.40
N ASP A 225 15.85 -9.53 -11.82
CA ASP A 225 15.95 -10.79 -11.08
C ASP A 225 15.30 -10.65 -9.70
N ILE A 226 15.46 -9.51 -9.04
CA ILE A 226 14.78 -9.20 -7.78
C ILE A 226 13.26 -9.23 -7.96
N THR A 227 12.75 -8.71 -9.08
CA THR A 227 11.30 -8.71 -9.38
C THR A 227 10.72 -10.08 -9.71
N LYS A 228 11.55 -11.09 -9.95
CA LYS A 228 11.10 -12.49 -10.04
C LYS A 228 10.85 -13.09 -8.65
N ILE A 229 11.53 -12.59 -7.62
CA ILE A 229 11.38 -13.03 -6.24
C ILE A 229 10.27 -12.21 -5.55
N ILE A 230 10.36 -10.87 -5.62
CA ILE A 230 9.34 -9.97 -5.07
C ILE A 230 8.30 -9.70 -6.17
N ALA A 231 7.15 -10.36 -6.08
CA ALA A 231 6.09 -10.22 -7.08
C ALA A 231 5.51 -8.79 -7.15
N GLY A 232 5.56 -8.07 -6.05
CA GLY A 232 5.06 -6.69 -5.90
C GLY A 232 4.50 -6.40 -4.51
N PRO A 233 3.75 -5.31 -4.34
CA PRO A 233 3.14 -4.95 -3.07
C PRO A 233 2.29 -6.06 -2.45
N ASP A 234 2.23 -6.09 -1.11
CA ASP A 234 1.42 -7.03 -0.33
C ASP A 234 0.91 -6.33 0.93
N PHE A 235 -0.37 -5.98 0.93
CA PHE A 235 -1.00 -5.27 2.03
C PHE A 235 -1.73 -6.21 2.98
N GLN A 236 -1.81 -5.84 4.25
CA GLN A 236 -2.51 -6.62 5.28
C GLN A 236 -4.01 -6.79 4.97
N CYS A 237 -4.61 -5.92 4.17
CA CYS A 237 -6.01 -6.01 3.78
C CYS A 237 -6.34 -7.16 2.81
N GLY A 238 -5.36 -7.72 2.10
CA GLY A 238 -5.58 -8.87 1.19
C GLY A 238 -6.39 -8.54 -0.07
N CYS A 239 -6.45 -7.28 -0.49
CA CYS A 239 -7.16 -6.87 -1.72
C CYS A 239 -6.44 -7.36 -2.99
N ASP A 240 -7.16 -7.39 -4.10
CA ASP A 240 -6.54 -7.61 -5.41
C ASP A 240 -5.78 -6.36 -5.88
N ILE A 241 -4.61 -6.56 -6.48
CA ILE A 241 -3.78 -5.49 -7.01
C ILE A 241 -3.69 -5.64 -8.52
N ILE A 242 -4.13 -4.62 -9.26
CA ILE A 242 -4.04 -4.56 -10.71
C ILE A 242 -2.78 -3.77 -11.07
N SER A 243 -1.80 -4.46 -11.68
CA SER A 243 -0.49 -3.87 -11.98
C SER A 243 -0.56 -2.84 -13.10
N THR A 244 -1.45 -3.01 -14.05
CA THR A 244 -1.52 -2.19 -15.25
C THR A 244 -2.53 -1.06 -15.08
N THR A 245 -2.11 0.16 -15.35
CA THR A 245 -2.96 1.36 -15.40
C THR A 245 -2.91 1.97 -16.79
N VAL A 246 -3.96 2.71 -17.18
CA VAL A 246 -3.98 3.45 -18.45
C VAL A 246 -3.57 4.89 -18.18
N ARG A 247 -2.47 5.34 -18.79
CA ARG A 247 -2.03 6.74 -18.79
C ARG A 247 -1.90 7.23 -20.22
N GLU A 248 -2.54 8.33 -20.53
CA GLU A 248 -2.51 8.95 -21.88
C GLU A 248 -2.84 7.94 -23.01
N GLY A 249 -3.79 7.04 -22.75
CA GLY A 249 -4.19 6.00 -23.72
C GLY A 249 -3.21 4.82 -23.87
N LYS A 250 -2.13 4.76 -23.06
CA LYS A 250 -1.17 3.64 -23.06
C LYS A 250 -1.29 2.81 -21.79
N PHE A 251 -1.15 1.50 -21.93
CA PHE A 251 -1.04 0.61 -20.78
C PHE A 251 0.36 0.71 -20.17
N VAL A 252 0.43 1.03 -18.89
CA VAL A 252 1.66 1.11 -18.12
C VAL A 252 1.59 0.12 -16.98
N ASP A 253 2.59 -0.76 -16.86
CA ASP A 253 2.76 -1.60 -15.69
C ASP A 253 3.33 -0.76 -14.53
N GLY A 254 2.44 -0.28 -13.68
CA GLY A 254 2.78 0.61 -12.58
C GLY A 254 3.59 -0.06 -11.48
N ILE A 255 3.43 -1.37 -11.27
CA ILE A 255 4.25 -2.13 -10.31
C ILE A 255 5.68 -2.24 -10.85
N LYS A 256 5.85 -2.63 -12.11
CA LYS A 256 7.18 -2.69 -12.73
C LYS A 256 7.87 -1.33 -12.74
N GLN A 257 7.13 -0.26 -13.05
CA GLN A 257 7.66 1.11 -12.97
C GLN A 257 8.10 1.43 -11.54
N TYR A 258 7.24 1.20 -10.55
CA TYR A 258 7.53 1.40 -9.13
C TYR A 258 8.78 0.67 -8.67
N MET A 259 8.90 -0.61 -8.99
CA MET A 259 10.05 -1.42 -8.57
C MET A 259 11.36 -0.94 -9.17
N ASN A 260 11.35 -0.44 -10.41
CA ASN A 260 12.53 0.04 -11.11
C ASN A 260 12.96 1.45 -10.70
N THR A 261 12.01 2.33 -10.37
CA THR A 261 12.28 3.77 -10.18
C THR A 261 11.97 4.28 -8.78
N GLY A 262 11.31 3.48 -7.94
CA GLY A 262 10.77 3.92 -6.66
C GLY A 262 9.48 4.74 -6.78
N SER A 263 8.94 4.93 -7.98
CA SER A 263 7.70 5.68 -8.22
C SER A 263 6.84 4.99 -9.26
N GLY A 264 5.56 4.87 -8.98
CA GLY A 264 4.60 4.22 -9.87
C GLY A 264 3.19 4.26 -9.29
N SER A 265 2.20 3.82 -10.05
CA SER A 265 0.84 3.71 -9.53
C SER A 265 0.18 2.43 -10.02
N PHE A 266 -0.58 1.81 -9.13
CA PHE A 266 -1.35 0.60 -9.39
C PHE A 266 -2.73 0.72 -8.74
N VAL A 267 -3.67 -0.10 -9.18
CA VAL A 267 -5.04 -0.08 -8.68
C VAL A 267 -5.23 -1.20 -7.67
N MET A 268 -5.84 -0.88 -6.54
CA MET A 268 -6.29 -1.83 -5.53
C MET A 268 -7.79 -2.03 -5.69
N LYS A 269 -8.25 -3.27 -5.67
CA LYS A 269 -9.64 -3.65 -5.88
C LYS A 269 -10.11 -4.59 -4.78
N ALA A 270 -11.31 -4.35 -4.25
CA ALA A 270 -11.95 -5.23 -3.28
C ALA A 270 -12.20 -6.62 -3.87
N THR A 271 -12.00 -7.66 -3.06
CA THR A 271 -12.39 -9.02 -3.41
C THR A 271 -13.81 -9.30 -2.92
N TYR A 272 -14.55 -10.08 -3.66
CA TYR A 272 -15.94 -10.40 -3.32
C TYR A 272 -16.31 -11.82 -3.71
N GLU A 273 -17.29 -12.36 -2.98
CA GLU A 273 -18.02 -13.56 -3.32
C GLU A 273 -19.43 -13.16 -3.75
N MET A 274 -19.98 -13.84 -4.73
CA MET A 274 -21.30 -13.51 -5.26
C MET A 274 -22.09 -14.79 -5.54
N HIS A 275 -23.37 -14.77 -5.14
CA HIS A 275 -24.31 -15.82 -5.49
C HIS A 275 -25.66 -15.22 -5.88
N GLU A 276 -26.44 -15.99 -6.66
CA GLU A 276 -27.79 -15.62 -7.06
C GLU A 276 -28.79 -16.18 -6.06
N ASP A 277 -29.71 -15.33 -5.59
CA ASP A 277 -30.80 -15.69 -4.69
C ASP A 277 -32.14 -15.20 -5.29
N ASN A 278 -32.96 -16.14 -5.79
CA ASN A 278 -34.29 -15.86 -6.35
C ASN A 278 -34.35 -14.75 -7.42
N GLY A 279 -33.34 -14.69 -8.30
CA GLY A 279 -33.19 -13.71 -9.37
C GLY A 279 -32.64 -12.36 -8.93
N SER A 280 -32.21 -12.20 -7.69
CA SER A 280 -31.35 -11.13 -7.17
C SER A 280 -29.94 -11.65 -6.92
N TYR A 281 -28.97 -10.77 -6.81
CA TYR A 281 -27.60 -11.13 -6.49
C TYR A 281 -27.24 -10.63 -5.10
N VAL A 282 -26.56 -11.49 -4.34
CA VAL A 282 -25.93 -11.15 -3.06
C VAL A 282 -24.44 -11.10 -3.28
N ILE A 283 -23.82 -9.97 -2.98
CA ILE A 283 -22.40 -9.69 -3.15
C ILE A 283 -21.81 -9.43 -1.78
N ASN A 284 -20.88 -10.27 -1.34
CA ASN A 284 -20.19 -10.14 -0.06
C ASN A 284 -18.74 -9.73 -0.33
N PHE A 285 -18.37 -8.48 -0.01
CA PHE A 285 -17.01 -8.01 -0.09
C PHE A 285 -16.24 -8.49 1.13
N LYS A 286 -15.16 -9.25 0.92
CA LYS A 286 -14.34 -9.89 1.97
C LYS A 286 -13.03 -9.16 2.25
N HIS A 287 -12.49 -8.44 1.26
CA HIS A 287 -11.29 -7.63 1.41
C HIS A 287 -11.51 -6.29 0.72
N LEU A 288 -11.10 -5.21 1.37
CA LEU A 288 -11.22 -3.85 0.84
C LEU A 288 -9.84 -3.30 0.49
N PRO A 289 -9.74 -2.27 -0.36
CA PRO A 289 -8.49 -1.58 -0.62
C PRO A 289 -7.81 -1.07 0.67
N TYR A 290 -6.50 -0.87 0.61
CA TYR A 290 -5.70 -0.41 1.74
C TYR A 290 -6.27 0.86 2.37
N LYS A 291 -6.41 0.86 3.71
CA LYS A 291 -7.02 1.94 4.51
C LYS A 291 -8.49 2.27 4.21
N VAL A 292 -9.19 1.42 3.50
CA VAL A 292 -10.64 1.56 3.31
C VAL A 292 -11.37 0.70 4.34
N ALA A 293 -12.19 1.35 5.17
CA ALA A 293 -13.04 0.68 6.14
C ALA A 293 -14.45 0.43 5.55
N PRO A 294 -15.16 -0.65 5.98
CA PRO A 294 -16.51 -0.97 5.51
C PRO A 294 -17.48 0.21 5.66
N GLU A 295 -17.43 0.92 6.77
CA GLU A 295 -18.30 2.06 7.09
C GLU A 295 -18.17 3.18 6.04
N LYS A 296 -16.97 3.40 5.50
CA LYS A 296 -16.74 4.40 4.44
C LYS A 296 -17.50 4.01 3.17
N VAL A 297 -17.45 2.74 2.79
CA VAL A 297 -18.15 2.25 1.59
C VAL A 297 -19.67 2.34 1.78
N VAL A 298 -20.18 1.99 2.97
CA VAL A 298 -21.60 2.14 3.31
C VAL A 298 -22.08 3.58 3.17
N GLU A 299 -21.32 4.55 3.66
CA GLU A 299 -21.65 5.98 3.51
C GLU A 299 -21.63 6.43 2.04
N GLU A 300 -20.64 5.99 1.26
CA GLU A 300 -20.57 6.28 -0.17
C GLU A 300 -21.77 5.71 -0.92
N LEU A 301 -22.12 4.44 -0.65
CA LEU A 301 -23.31 3.80 -1.23
C LEU A 301 -24.59 4.55 -0.88
N LYS A 302 -24.76 4.95 0.38
CA LYS A 302 -25.90 5.75 0.83
C LYS A 302 -26.00 7.07 0.08
N LYS A 303 -24.90 7.83 0.00
CA LYS A 303 -24.82 9.10 -0.69
C LYS A 303 -25.19 8.98 -2.18
N HIS A 304 -24.65 7.98 -2.87
CA HIS A 304 -24.95 7.74 -4.28
C HIS A 304 -26.42 7.30 -4.49
N TYR A 305 -26.97 6.49 -3.59
CA TYR A 305 -28.35 6.09 -3.64
C TYR A 305 -29.32 7.28 -3.45
N GLU A 306 -29.05 8.16 -2.51
CA GLU A 306 -29.82 9.39 -2.28
C GLU A 306 -29.76 10.33 -3.50
N ASN A 307 -28.66 10.35 -4.23
CA ASN A 307 -28.49 11.08 -5.49
C ASN A 307 -29.18 10.42 -6.70
N GLY A 308 -29.89 9.29 -6.48
CA GLY A 308 -30.61 8.58 -7.53
C GLY A 308 -29.74 7.68 -8.40
N GLU A 309 -28.50 7.41 -8.00
CA GLU A 309 -27.62 6.39 -8.55
C GLU A 309 -27.89 5.03 -7.86
N PHE A 310 -27.29 3.94 -8.31
CA PHE A 310 -27.47 2.61 -7.71
C PHE A 310 -28.94 2.18 -7.46
N LYS A 311 -29.86 2.59 -8.33
CA LYS A 311 -31.29 2.21 -8.22
C LYS A 311 -31.53 0.70 -8.29
N GLU A 312 -30.56 -0.01 -8.81
CA GLU A 312 -30.49 -1.46 -8.92
C GLU A 312 -30.22 -2.16 -7.58
N LEU A 313 -29.71 -1.45 -6.58
CA LEU A 313 -29.51 -1.99 -5.25
C LEU A 313 -30.81 -2.01 -4.46
N SER A 314 -31.00 -3.05 -3.65
CA SER A 314 -32.12 -3.17 -2.72
C SER A 314 -31.71 -2.99 -1.27
N TYR A 315 -30.46 -3.37 -0.93
CA TYR A 315 -29.99 -3.41 0.42
C TYR A 315 -28.46 -3.45 0.46
N TRP A 316 -27.85 -2.86 1.48
CA TRP A 316 -26.43 -3.00 1.81
C TRP A 316 -26.24 -2.83 3.31
N ASN A 317 -25.35 -3.63 3.89
CA ASN A 317 -25.05 -3.58 5.32
C ASN A 317 -23.63 -4.07 5.59
N ASP A 318 -23.04 -3.54 6.65
CA ASP A 318 -21.80 -4.05 7.21
C ASP A 318 -22.14 -5.20 8.18
N MET A 319 -21.73 -6.40 7.79
CA MET A 319 -21.89 -7.65 8.54
C MET A 319 -20.57 -8.09 9.18
N SER A 320 -19.58 -7.19 9.22
CA SER A 320 -18.25 -7.48 9.78
C SER A 320 -18.35 -7.84 11.26
N ASP A 321 -17.60 -8.88 11.66
CA ASP A 321 -17.51 -9.32 13.05
C ASP A 321 -16.06 -9.71 13.40
N ILE A 322 -15.84 -10.29 14.59
CA ILE A 322 -14.51 -10.71 15.05
C ILE A 322 -13.92 -11.87 14.22
N ASN A 323 -14.76 -12.69 13.58
CA ASN A 323 -14.36 -13.83 12.76
C ASN A 323 -14.15 -13.41 11.30
N GLU A 324 -15.03 -12.52 10.81
CA GLU A 324 -14.98 -11.90 9.49
C GLU A 324 -14.83 -10.39 9.62
N PRO A 325 -13.59 -9.89 9.75
CA PRO A 325 -13.31 -8.48 10.03
C PRO A 325 -13.74 -7.51 8.92
N VAL A 326 -13.95 -8.03 7.73
CA VAL A 326 -14.55 -7.34 6.59
C VAL A 326 -15.58 -8.26 5.97
N ASN A 327 -16.85 -7.89 6.06
CA ASN A 327 -17.95 -8.59 5.42
C ASN A 327 -19.06 -7.58 5.07
N LEU A 328 -18.90 -6.88 3.96
CA LEU A 328 -19.87 -5.92 3.46
C LEU A 328 -20.82 -6.63 2.48
N GLU A 329 -22.07 -6.83 2.89
CA GLU A 329 -23.10 -7.42 2.05
C GLU A 329 -23.82 -6.34 1.24
N VAL A 330 -23.92 -6.55 -0.08
CA VAL A 330 -24.69 -5.72 -1.01
C VAL A 330 -25.67 -6.62 -1.77
N ARG A 331 -26.96 -6.31 -1.70
CA ARG A 331 -28.02 -7.03 -2.44
C ARG A 331 -28.59 -6.18 -3.56
N THR A 332 -28.87 -6.83 -4.67
CA THR A 332 -29.47 -6.20 -5.83
C THR A 332 -30.97 -6.48 -5.92
N LYS A 333 -31.68 -5.69 -6.73
CA LYS A 333 -33.03 -6.01 -7.17
C LYS A 333 -32.99 -7.18 -8.17
N LYS A 334 -34.16 -7.75 -8.43
CA LYS A 334 -34.30 -8.84 -9.41
C LYS A 334 -34.09 -8.37 -10.85
N ASN A 335 -33.65 -9.29 -11.69
CA ASN A 335 -33.54 -9.08 -13.14
C ASN A 335 -32.74 -7.88 -13.57
N ILE A 336 -31.58 -7.66 -12.94
CA ILE A 336 -30.65 -6.58 -13.24
C ILE A 336 -29.44 -7.08 -14.04
N ASN A 337 -28.75 -6.15 -14.70
CA ASN A 337 -27.44 -6.43 -15.30
C ASN A 337 -26.36 -6.33 -14.22
N ILE A 338 -25.95 -7.48 -13.67
CA ILE A 338 -24.99 -7.56 -12.57
C ILE A 338 -23.60 -7.00 -12.96
N SER A 339 -23.16 -7.23 -14.20
CA SER A 339 -21.86 -6.72 -14.68
C SER A 339 -21.80 -5.19 -14.67
N LYS A 340 -22.91 -4.52 -15.05
CA LYS A 340 -23.02 -3.07 -14.97
C LYS A 340 -22.97 -2.59 -13.53
N VAL A 341 -23.75 -3.25 -12.63
CA VAL A 341 -23.78 -2.89 -11.21
C VAL A 341 -22.41 -3.02 -10.57
N LEU A 342 -21.70 -4.13 -10.82
CA LEU A 342 -20.34 -4.34 -10.32
C LEU A 342 -19.37 -3.26 -10.84
N ASN A 343 -19.43 -2.96 -12.12
CA ASN A 343 -18.58 -1.90 -12.71
C ASN A 343 -18.88 -0.53 -12.07
N ASP A 344 -20.15 -0.18 -11.90
CA ASP A 344 -20.54 1.08 -11.25
C ASP A 344 -20.10 1.12 -9.78
N LEU A 345 -20.22 0.02 -9.03
CA LEU A 345 -19.73 -0.09 -7.65
C LEU A 345 -18.23 0.17 -7.57
N PHE A 346 -17.43 -0.47 -8.43
CA PHE A 346 -15.99 -0.26 -8.44
C PHE A 346 -15.56 1.13 -8.94
N GLN A 347 -16.26 1.73 -9.87
CA GLN A 347 -15.91 3.04 -10.41
C GLN A 347 -16.31 4.22 -9.53
N LYS A 348 -17.40 4.08 -8.76
CA LYS A 348 -18.01 5.21 -8.03
C LYS A 348 -17.79 5.16 -6.53
N THR A 349 -17.20 4.07 -6.01
CA THR A 349 -16.94 3.91 -4.57
C THR A 349 -15.50 3.54 -4.29
N SER A 350 -15.12 3.60 -3.02
CA SER A 350 -13.79 3.19 -2.55
C SER A 350 -13.53 1.68 -2.62
N LEU A 351 -14.46 0.87 -3.18
CA LEU A 351 -14.22 -0.55 -3.49
C LEU A 351 -13.07 -0.74 -4.49
N GLN A 352 -12.72 0.31 -5.22
CA GLN A 352 -11.52 0.39 -6.03
C GLN A 352 -10.83 1.72 -5.77
N SER A 353 -9.52 1.69 -5.55
CA SER A 353 -8.71 2.89 -5.33
C SER A 353 -7.33 2.75 -5.97
N THR A 354 -6.70 3.87 -6.26
CA THR A 354 -5.34 3.90 -6.83
C THR A 354 -4.34 4.18 -5.72
N PHE A 355 -3.27 3.38 -5.67
CA PHE A 355 -2.10 3.65 -4.82
C PHE A 355 -1.00 4.29 -5.65
N ALA A 356 -0.61 5.51 -5.30
CA ALA A 356 0.51 6.21 -5.91
C ALA A 356 1.76 5.98 -5.04
N ALA A 357 2.63 5.08 -5.48
CA ALA A 357 3.86 4.76 -4.77
C ALA A 357 4.94 5.81 -5.02
N ASN A 358 5.66 6.17 -3.96
CA ASN A 358 6.83 7.05 -3.97
C ASN A 358 7.76 6.67 -2.81
N ASN A 359 8.92 6.08 -3.11
CA ASN A 359 9.87 5.57 -2.13
C ASN A 359 10.95 6.60 -1.80
N THR A 360 10.60 7.65 -1.10
CA THR A 360 11.58 8.62 -0.60
C THR A 360 12.03 8.24 0.80
N ILE A 361 13.27 7.78 0.95
CA ILE A 361 13.90 7.39 2.22
C ILE A 361 15.19 8.19 2.46
N ILE A 362 15.69 8.19 3.69
CA ILE A 362 16.94 8.87 4.03
C ILE A 362 18.11 7.91 3.82
N ILE A 363 19.03 8.31 2.92
CA ILE A 363 20.32 7.65 2.70
C ILE A 363 21.40 8.71 2.93
N ASP A 364 22.38 8.41 3.78
CA ASP A 364 23.48 9.32 4.12
C ASP A 364 23.00 10.75 4.44
N GLN A 365 21.99 10.85 5.34
CA GLN A 365 21.35 12.10 5.80
C GLN A 365 20.62 12.88 4.68
N THR A 366 20.37 12.29 3.53
CA THR A 366 19.72 12.95 2.39
C THR A 366 18.44 12.19 2.00
N PRO A 367 17.28 12.88 1.80
CA PRO A 367 16.10 12.26 1.23
C PRO A 367 16.34 11.87 -0.24
N VAL A 368 16.23 10.59 -0.55
CA VAL A 368 16.48 10.04 -1.89
C VAL A 368 15.32 9.17 -2.32
N GLN A 369 14.79 9.40 -3.53
CA GLN A 369 13.86 8.48 -4.16
C GLN A 369 14.61 7.23 -4.60
N SER A 370 14.25 6.08 -4.02
CA SER A 370 15.02 4.84 -4.15
C SER A 370 14.17 3.71 -4.73
N ASN A 371 14.75 2.94 -5.64
CA ASN A 371 14.13 1.69 -6.12
C ASN A 371 14.30 0.56 -5.08
N ILE A 372 13.66 -0.58 -5.32
CA ILE A 372 13.68 -1.72 -4.38
C ILE A 372 15.10 -2.26 -4.18
N LYS A 373 15.91 -2.34 -5.24
CA LYS A 373 17.29 -2.84 -5.13
C LYS A 373 18.12 -1.95 -4.24
N THR A 374 18.07 -0.63 -4.42
CA THR A 374 18.81 0.33 -3.59
C THR A 374 18.44 0.22 -2.10
N ILE A 375 17.16 0.05 -1.79
CA ILE A 375 16.70 -0.11 -0.40
C ILE A 375 17.27 -1.40 0.21
N LEU A 376 17.29 -2.50 -0.54
CA LEU A 376 17.88 -3.77 -0.10
C LEU A 376 19.41 -3.70 0.04
N GLU A 377 20.10 -3.02 -0.87
CA GLU A 377 21.56 -2.82 -0.81
C GLU A 377 21.95 -2.04 0.44
N GLU A 378 21.27 -0.95 0.76
CA GLU A 378 21.52 -0.16 1.97
C GLU A 378 21.22 -0.96 3.25
N PHE A 379 20.15 -1.73 3.28
CA PHE A 379 19.87 -2.65 4.38
C PHE A 379 20.98 -3.69 4.55
N ILE A 380 21.45 -4.33 3.47
CA ILE A 380 22.52 -5.34 3.51
C ILE A 380 23.84 -4.71 3.97
N LYS A 381 24.18 -3.53 3.47
CA LYS A 381 25.37 -2.77 3.88
C LYS A 381 25.35 -2.53 5.39
N PHE A 382 24.24 -2.05 5.92
CA PHE A 382 24.06 -1.83 7.36
C PHE A 382 24.07 -3.13 8.15
N ARG A 383 23.44 -4.20 7.65
CA ARG A 383 23.44 -5.51 8.30
C ARG A 383 24.87 -6.10 8.41
N LYS A 384 25.69 -5.98 7.35
CA LYS A 384 27.10 -6.36 7.37
C LYS A 384 27.85 -5.59 8.47
N GLN A 385 27.64 -4.28 8.58
CA GLN A 385 28.25 -3.47 9.63
C GLN A 385 27.83 -3.91 11.04
N CYS A 386 26.53 -4.09 11.29
CA CYS A 386 26.03 -4.58 12.58
C CYS A 386 26.62 -5.96 12.94
N THR A 387 26.72 -6.85 11.97
CA THR A 387 27.29 -8.21 12.19
C THR A 387 28.78 -8.15 12.48
N THR A 388 29.53 -7.30 11.78
CA THR A 388 30.95 -7.07 12.07
C THR A 388 31.16 -6.55 13.50
N ASN A 389 30.40 -5.54 13.92
CA ASN A 389 30.46 -5.01 15.28
C ASN A 389 30.13 -6.06 16.33
N LYS A 390 29.07 -6.85 16.10
CA LYS A 390 28.66 -7.95 16.96
C LYS A 390 29.74 -9.02 17.11
N LEU A 391 30.33 -9.45 16.00
CA LEU A 391 31.37 -10.47 16.02
C LEU A 391 32.65 -9.97 16.70
N ASN A 392 33.04 -8.73 16.48
CA ASN A 392 34.17 -8.12 17.19
C ASN A 392 33.91 -8.06 18.70
N TYR A 393 32.72 -7.58 19.11
CA TYR A 393 32.35 -7.57 20.53
C TYR A 393 32.41 -8.97 21.17
N ARG A 394 31.85 -9.98 20.47
CA ARG A 394 31.91 -11.37 20.93
C ARG A 394 33.35 -11.91 20.97
N LEU A 395 34.15 -11.54 19.99
CA LEU A 395 35.56 -11.93 19.92
C LEU A 395 36.37 -11.37 21.09
N ASP A 396 36.19 -10.09 21.39
CA ASP A 396 36.86 -9.44 22.51
C ASP A 396 36.43 -10.05 23.86
N ASP A 397 35.12 -10.26 24.05
CA ASP A 397 34.60 -10.93 25.26
C ASP A 397 35.16 -12.34 25.41
N LYS A 398 35.18 -13.12 24.33
CA LYS A 398 35.71 -14.51 24.36
C LYS A 398 37.23 -14.54 24.59
N LYS A 399 38.00 -13.65 23.95
CA LYS A 399 39.43 -13.47 24.16
C LYS A 399 39.74 -13.08 25.60
N HIS A 400 38.96 -12.12 26.14
CA HIS A 400 39.09 -11.73 27.54
C HIS A 400 38.83 -12.91 28.48
N LYS A 401 37.71 -13.63 28.31
CA LYS A 401 37.39 -14.81 29.11
C LYS A 401 38.48 -15.90 28.96
N LEU A 402 38.96 -16.18 27.76
CA LEU A 402 40.02 -17.13 27.49
C LEU A 402 41.33 -16.74 28.20
N ARG A 403 41.71 -15.45 28.18
CA ARG A 403 42.87 -14.90 28.86
C ARG A 403 42.80 -15.14 30.38
N ILE A 404 41.65 -14.89 31.00
CA ILE A 404 41.41 -15.14 32.43
C ILE A 404 41.49 -16.65 32.72
N GLN A 405 40.86 -17.53 31.92
CA GLN A 405 40.88 -18.97 32.16
C GLN A 405 42.29 -19.58 32.02
N LYS A 406 43.10 -19.08 31.08
CA LYS A 406 44.51 -19.50 30.94
C LYS A 406 45.33 -19.09 32.16
N ALA A 407 45.10 -17.94 32.76
CA ALA A 407 45.76 -17.52 33.98
C ALA A 407 45.37 -18.42 35.18
N ILE A 408 44.07 -18.75 35.29
CA ILE A 408 43.60 -19.71 36.31
C ILE A 408 44.22 -21.06 36.12
N SER A 409 44.31 -21.61 34.91
CA SER A 409 44.97 -22.91 34.63
C SER A 409 46.44 -22.88 35.02
N ALA A 410 47.19 -21.80 34.72
CA ALA A 410 48.58 -21.64 35.09
C ALA A 410 48.78 -21.65 36.62
N VAL A 411 47.89 -21.02 37.38
CA VAL A 411 47.92 -21.01 38.85
C VAL A 411 47.54 -22.39 39.43
N LEU A 412 46.58 -23.07 38.82
CA LEU A 412 46.16 -24.41 39.26
C LEU A 412 47.27 -25.50 39.09
N VAL A 413 48.21 -25.29 38.15
CA VAL A 413 49.38 -26.19 37.97
C VAL A 413 50.34 -26.05 39.16
N ASP A 414 50.51 -24.87 39.74
CA ASP A 414 51.41 -24.63 40.88
C ASP A 414 50.68 -23.81 41.97
N ILE A 415 49.68 -24.48 42.55
CA ILE A 415 48.76 -23.85 43.52
C ILE A 415 49.46 -23.50 44.82
N ASP A 416 50.43 -24.34 45.28
CA ASP A 416 51.16 -24.13 46.52
C ASP A 416 52.00 -22.85 46.46
N LYS A 417 52.58 -22.57 45.31
CA LYS A 417 53.30 -21.34 45.06
C LYS A 417 52.38 -20.12 45.09
N CYS A 418 51.19 -20.23 44.50
CA CYS A 418 50.19 -19.15 44.55
C CYS A 418 49.75 -18.86 45.99
N ILE A 419 49.45 -19.87 46.81
CA ILE A 419 49.05 -19.72 48.18
C ILE A 419 50.19 -19.13 49.02
N SER A 420 51.44 -19.56 48.77
CA SER A 420 52.63 -19.02 49.46
C SER A 420 52.79 -17.52 49.19
N ILE A 421 52.67 -17.09 47.91
CA ILE A 421 52.75 -15.66 47.56
C ILE A 421 51.66 -14.87 48.28
N ILE A 422 50.40 -15.31 48.22
CA ILE A 422 49.30 -14.58 48.82
C ILE A 422 49.48 -14.46 50.36
N ARG A 423 49.98 -15.51 51.03
CA ARG A 423 50.22 -15.48 52.49
C ARG A 423 51.37 -14.62 52.94
N ASN A 424 52.39 -14.47 52.08
CA ASN A 424 53.61 -13.75 52.41
C ASN A 424 53.60 -12.29 51.97
N SER A 425 52.59 -11.88 51.25
CA SER A 425 52.43 -10.47 50.78
C SER A 425 51.79 -9.63 51.92
N ASP A 426 52.29 -8.40 52.10
CA ASP A 426 51.83 -7.49 53.13
C ASP A 426 50.46 -6.85 52.80
N ASP A 427 50.17 -6.71 51.53
CA ASP A 427 48.92 -6.12 51.02
C ASP A 427 48.48 -6.71 49.68
N GLU A 428 47.25 -6.35 49.24
CA GLU A 428 46.70 -6.82 47.98
C GLU A 428 47.51 -6.37 46.75
N LYS A 429 48.15 -5.21 46.80
CA LYS A 429 48.94 -4.66 45.70
C LYS A 429 50.25 -5.47 45.55
N SER A 430 50.94 -5.73 46.64
CA SER A 430 52.16 -6.56 46.64
C SER A 430 51.85 -7.97 46.17
N ALA A 431 50.76 -8.55 46.63
CA ALA A 431 50.30 -9.88 46.13
C ALA A 431 50.04 -9.89 44.62
N LYS A 432 49.44 -8.87 44.08
CA LYS A 432 49.22 -8.73 42.61
C LYS A 432 50.53 -8.64 41.83
N GLU A 433 51.45 -7.80 42.29
CA GLU A 433 52.76 -7.64 41.67
C GLU A 433 53.59 -8.94 41.68
N GLU A 434 53.59 -9.66 42.78
CA GLU A 434 54.33 -10.91 42.90
C GLU A 434 53.67 -12.05 42.05
N LEU A 435 52.33 -12.15 42.02
CA LEU A 435 51.60 -13.10 41.17
C LEU A 435 51.87 -12.81 39.69
N THR A 436 51.87 -11.55 39.29
CA THR A 436 52.17 -11.09 37.92
C THR A 436 53.55 -11.56 37.49
N LYS A 437 54.56 -11.39 38.34
CA LYS A 437 55.94 -11.82 38.05
C LYS A 437 56.08 -13.34 38.04
N ALA A 438 55.47 -14.03 39.05
CA ALA A 438 55.62 -15.44 39.25
C ALA A 438 54.95 -16.31 38.19
N PHE A 439 53.79 -15.93 37.69
CA PHE A 439 52.97 -16.66 36.74
C PHE A 439 52.92 -16.05 35.33
N LYS A 440 53.64 -14.92 35.13
CA LYS A 440 53.66 -14.15 33.86
C LYS A 440 52.25 -13.79 33.38
N ILE A 441 51.41 -13.31 34.31
CA ILE A 441 50.05 -12.88 34.11
C ILE A 441 49.98 -11.33 34.25
N ASP A 442 48.91 -10.73 33.78
CA ASP A 442 48.71 -9.28 33.96
C ASP A 442 48.01 -8.94 35.29
N GLU A 443 47.92 -7.68 35.64
CA GLU A 443 47.37 -7.16 36.88
C GLU A 443 45.89 -7.52 37.05
N GLU A 444 45.11 -7.49 35.97
CA GLU A 444 43.68 -7.87 35.96
C GLU A 444 43.50 -9.36 36.26
N GLN A 445 44.30 -10.20 35.61
CA GLN A 445 44.32 -11.63 35.87
C GLN A 445 44.72 -11.97 37.31
N ALA A 446 45.74 -11.27 37.86
CA ALA A 446 46.14 -11.43 39.25
C ALA A 446 45.02 -10.99 40.22
N GLY A 447 44.34 -9.86 39.94
CA GLY A 447 43.17 -9.43 40.69
C GLY A 447 42.03 -10.45 40.70
N TYR A 448 41.76 -11.08 39.54
CA TYR A 448 40.73 -12.10 39.43
C TYR A 448 41.11 -13.35 40.26
N ILE A 449 42.38 -13.79 40.22
CA ILE A 449 42.87 -14.88 41.02
C ILE A 449 42.73 -14.62 42.53
N LEU A 450 43.06 -13.41 43.01
CA LEU A 450 42.91 -13.03 44.39
C LEU A 450 41.44 -13.00 44.87
N SER A 451 40.50 -12.67 43.98
CA SER A 451 39.08 -12.71 44.26
C SER A 451 38.45 -14.11 44.23
N MET A 452 39.20 -15.12 43.86
CA MET A 452 38.69 -16.47 43.64
C MET A 452 38.55 -17.22 44.99
N GLN A 453 37.41 -17.93 45.16
CA GLN A 453 37.15 -18.71 46.34
C GLN A 453 38.04 -20.01 46.37
N LEU A 454 38.67 -20.30 47.52
CA LEU A 454 39.54 -21.48 47.70
C LEU A 454 38.89 -22.81 47.30
N ARG A 455 37.57 -22.94 47.45
CA ARG A 455 36.82 -24.16 47.03
C ARG A 455 36.89 -24.45 45.55
N LYS A 456 37.21 -23.48 44.68
CA LYS A 456 37.36 -23.64 43.21
C LYS A 456 38.75 -24.12 42.78
N LEU A 457 39.55 -24.55 43.71
CA LEU A 457 40.95 -24.97 43.47
C LEU A 457 41.12 -26.52 43.53
N THR A 458 40.06 -27.28 43.24
CA THR A 458 40.11 -28.74 43.24
C THR A 458 40.58 -29.33 41.90
N LYS A 459 41.03 -30.59 41.88
CA LYS A 459 41.41 -31.31 40.65
C LYS A 459 40.24 -31.41 39.64
N THR A 460 39.02 -31.48 40.14
CA THR A 460 37.80 -31.49 39.30
C THR A 460 37.61 -30.17 38.59
N ASP A 461 37.86 -29.05 39.29
CA ASP A 461 37.78 -27.70 38.72
C ASP A 461 38.86 -27.45 37.66
N SER A 462 40.08 -28.00 37.82
CA SER A 462 41.13 -27.94 36.79
C SER A 462 40.69 -28.57 35.46
N LEU A 463 40.05 -29.74 35.49
CA LEU A 463 39.53 -30.41 34.28
C LEU A 463 38.39 -29.58 33.62
N GLN A 464 37.61 -28.88 34.40
CA GLN A 464 36.56 -27.97 33.88
C GLN A 464 37.16 -26.73 33.23
N VAL A 465 38.19 -26.11 33.83
CA VAL A 465 38.93 -24.99 33.30
C VAL A 465 39.58 -25.37 31.96
N ASP A 466 40.21 -26.52 31.84
CA ASP A 466 40.84 -26.99 30.60
C ASP A 466 39.80 -27.22 29.48
N LYS A 467 38.64 -27.80 29.80
CA LYS A 467 37.54 -27.95 28.86
C LYS A 467 37.03 -26.57 28.38
N LEU A 468 36.90 -25.63 29.32
CA LEU A 468 36.42 -24.25 28.99
C LEU A 468 37.45 -23.50 28.14
N ILE A 469 38.76 -23.63 28.42
CA ILE A 469 39.82 -23.08 27.59
C ILE A 469 39.74 -23.63 26.15
N LYS A 470 39.54 -24.94 26.01
CA LYS A 470 39.39 -25.56 24.70
C LYS A 470 38.17 -24.99 23.94
N SER A 471 37.00 -25.01 24.56
CA SER A 471 35.78 -24.43 23.98
C SER A 471 35.93 -22.97 23.57
N LEU A 472 36.44 -22.13 24.50
CA LEU A 472 36.67 -20.70 24.19
C LEU A 472 37.71 -20.49 23.09
N SER A 473 38.73 -21.34 23.01
CA SER A 473 39.74 -21.28 21.94
C SER A 473 39.16 -21.66 20.58
N GLU A 474 38.27 -22.63 20.52
CA GLU A 474 37.53 -23.02 19.32
C GLU A 474 36.60 -21.89 18.89
N GLU A 475 35.80 -21.35 19.82
CA GLU A 475 34.88 -20.21 19.54
C GLU A 475 35.63 -18.97 19.02
N VAL A 476 36.80 -18.62 19.59
CA VAL A 476 37.66 -17.52 19.12
C VAL A 476 38.11 -17.77 17.69
N LYS A 477 38.60 -18.99 17.38
CA LYS A 477 39.06 -19.36 16.03
C LYS A 477 37.91 -19.32 15.03
N ASP A 478 36.73 -19.78 15.42
CA ASP A 478 35.54 -19.78 14.56
C ASP A 478 35.13 -18.33 14.22
N ILE A 479 35.05 -17.43 15.22
CA ILE A 479 34.73 -16.01 14.99
C ILE A 479 35.80 -15.38 14.11
N GLU A 480 37.09 -15.61 14.38
CA GLU A 480 38.18 -15.07 13.54
C GLU A 480 38.12 -15.61 12.10
N SER A 481 37.78 -16.89 11.94
CA SER A 481 37.59 -17.51 10.61
C SER A 481 36.43 -16.84 9.84
N ILE A 482 35.33 -16.51 10.52
CA ILE A 482 34.20 -15.84 9.92
C ILE A 482 34.58 -14.39 9.52
N LEU A 483 35.26 -13.65 10.40
CA LEU A 483 35.65 -12.26 10.15
C LEU A 483 36.70 -12.12 9.04
N ASN A 484 37.58 -13.08 8.87
CA ASN A 484 38.70 -13.07 7.91
C ASN A 484 38.35 -13.72 6.56
N ASN A 485 37.19 -14.30 6.39
CA ASN A 485 36.76 -14.95 5.16
C ASN A 485 35.38 -14.44 4.73
N GLU A 486 35.33 -13.77 3.57
CA GLU A 486 34.10 -13.13 3.09
C GLU A 486 32.97 -14.15 2.81
N ASP A 487 33.30 -15.30 2.26
CA ASP A 487 32.28 -16.33 1.97
C ASP A 487 31.63 -16.84 3.26
N LYS A 488 32.46 -17.14 4.29
CA LYS A 488 31.96 -17.54 5.61
C LYS A 488 31.14 -16.45 6.28
N PHE A 489 31.54 -15.20 6.11
CA PHE A 489 30.84 -14.06 6.67
C PHE A 489 29.46 -13.88 6.00
N ILE A 490 29.38 -14.01 4.68
CA ILE A 490 28.13 -14.00 3.92
C ILE A 490 27.23 -15.16 4.33
N GLU A 491 27.80 -16.36 4.47
CA GLU A 491 27.06 -17.54 4.92
C GLU A 491 26.50 -17.37 6.33
N PHE A 492 27.28 -16.82 7.25
CA PHE A 492 26.86 -16.51 8.60
C PHE A 492 25.68 -15.52 8.63
N ILE A 493 25.77 -14.39 7.91
CA ILE A 493 24.67 -13.42 7.81
C ILE A 493 23.44 -14.06 7.16
N SER A 494 23.66 -14.84 6.10
CA SER A 494 22.58 -15.54 5.39
C SER A 494 21.81 -16.48 6.32
N SER A 495 22.53 -17.25 7.13
CA SER A 495 21.92 -18.14 8.14
C SER A 495 21.10 -17.37 9.18
N GLU A 496 21.63 -16.24 9.69
CA GLU A 496 20.89 -15.39 10.63
C GLU A 496 19.64 -14.78 9.99
N MET A 497 19.71 -14.41 8.70
CA MET A 497 18.56 -13.89 7.96
C MET A 497 17.50 -14.97 7.71
N GLU A 498 17.91 -16.21 7.43
CA GLU A 498 16.98 -17.34 7.32
C GLU A 498 16.27 -17.64 8.64
N ASP A 499 16.96 -17.56 9.77
CA ASP A 499 16.32 -17.70 11.08
C ASP A 499 15.36 -16.56 11.39
N THR A 500 15.71 -15.34 10.99
CA THR A 500 14.81 -14.19 11.11
C THR A 500 13.59 -14.39 10.22
N LYS A 501 13.75 -14.84 8.97
CA LYS A 501 12.66 -15.14 8.03
C LYS A 501 11.65 -16.11 8.66
N LYS A 502 12.10 -17.18 9.33
CA LYS A 502 11.19 -18.12 10.04
C LYS A 502 10.35 -17.44 11.12
N ASN A 503 10.92 -16.46 11.84
CA ASN A 503 10.24 -15.76 12.93
C ASN A 503 9.22 -14.70 12.45
N ILE A 504 9.37 -14.20 11.22
CA ILE A 504 8.51 -13.16 10.63
C ILE A 504 7.72 -13.65 9.43
N SER A 505 7.82 -14.93 9.08
CA SER A 505 7.15 -15.53 7.91
C SER A 505 5.65 -15.29 7.94
N SER A 506 5.11 -14.91 6.79
CA SER A 506 3.70 -14.66 6.60
C SER A 506 3.31 -14.84 5.14
N PRO A 507 2.24 -15.60 4.84
CA PRO A 507 1.82 -15.83 3.47
C PRO A 507 1.50 -14.53 2.75
N ARG A 508 1.60 -14.55 1.42
CA ARG A 508 1.10 -13.45 0.59
C ARG A 508 -0.42 -13.35 0.71
N LEU A 509 -0.89 -12.14 0.93
CA LEU A 509 -2.31 -11.84 1.13
C LEU A 509 -2.94 -11.24 -0.13
N CYS A 510 -2.22 -10.37 -0.84
CA CYS A 510 -2.72 -9.70 -2.03
C CYS A 510 -2.41 -10.48 -3.30
N LYS A 511 -3.41 -10.69 -4.15
CA LYS A 511 -3.23 -11.26 -5.48
C LYS A 511 -2.89 -10.16 -6.47
N ILE A 512 -1.80 -10.34 -7.23
CA ILE A 512 -1.41 -9.42 -8.30
C ILE A 512 -2.00 -9.92 -9.60
N MET A 513 -2.79 -9.07 -10.23
CA MET A 513 -3.40 -9.31 -11.54
C MET A 513 -2.86 -8.29 -12.55
N LYS A 514 -2.62 -8.73 -13.76
CA LYS A 514 -2.55 -7.78 -14.89
C LYS A 514 -3.97 -7.27 -15.09
N ALA A 515 -4.13 -5.99 -15.46
CA ALA A 515 -5.42 -5.57 -15.98
C ALA A 515 -5.76 -6.58 -17.06
N GLU A 516 -6.89 -7.25 -16.94
CA GLU A 516 -7.50 -7.81 -18.12
C GLU A 516 -7.51 -6.64 -19.11
N GLU A 517 -6.85 -6.81 -20.25
CA GLU A 517 -7.11 -5.92 -21.36
C GLU A 517 -8.64 -5.84 -21.38
N LYS A 518 -9.19 -4.65 -21.08
CA LYS A 518 -10.63 -4.46 -21.25
C LYS A 518 -10.85 -5.07 -22.61
N PRO A 519 -11.75 -6.05 -22.74
CA PRO A 519 -11.87 -6.75 -24.02
C PRO A 519 -11.80 -5.64 -25.05
N GLU A 520 -10.94 -5.79 -26.06
CA GLU A 520 -10.64 -4.73 -27.07
C GLU A 520 -11.88 -4.01 -27.57
N ASP A 521 -13.02 -4.53 -27.23
CA ASP A 521 -14.37 -4.08 -27.48
C ASP A 521 -14.74 -2.70 -26.89
N SER A 522 -14.08 -2.23 -25.79
CA SER A 522 -14.46 -0.93 -25.19
C SER A 522 -13.91 0.30 -25.94
N ASN A 523 -12.97 0.11 -26.87
CA ASN A 523 -12.41 1.16 -27.72
C ASN A 523 -12.60 0.91 -29.22
N LYS A 524 -13.14 -0.25 -29.58
CA LYS A 524 -13.49 -0.53 -31.00
C LYS A 524 -14.80 0.15 -31.31
N ASP A 525 -14.87 0.76 -32.48
CA ASP A 525 -16.14 1.22 -33.03
C ASP A 525 -17.10 0.02 -33.12
N VAL A 526 -18.30 0.20 -32.60
CA VAL A 526 -19.35 -0.82 -32.63
C VAL A 526 -20.31 -0.49 -33.76
N PHE A 527 -20.66 -1.48 -34.53
CA PHE A 527 -21.55 -1.34 -35.67
C PHE A 527 -22.81 -2.17 -35.52
N LEU A 528 -23.95 -1.62 -35.94
CA LEU A 528 -25.22 -2.30 -36.04
C LEU A 528 -25.31 -2.91 -37.45
N LEU A 529 -25.52 -4.23 -37.49
CA LEU A 529 -25.86 -4.95 -38.71
C LEU A 529 -27.39 -5.15 -38.75
N GLN A 530 -27.99 -4.89 -39.89
CA GLN A 530 -29.42 -5.12 -40.12
C GLN A 530 -29.63 -5.87 -41.45
N LYS A 531 -30.27 -7.04 -41.40
CA LYS A 531 -30.53 -7.87 -42.55
C LYS A 531 -31.85 -8.63 -42.35
N ASP A 532 -32.73 -8.57 -43.35
CA ASP A 532 -34.00 -9.30 -43.38
C ASP A 532 -34.86 -9.14 -42.11
N GLY A 533 -34.95 -7.90 -41.55
CA GLY A 533 -35.64 -7.60 -40.30
C GLY A 533 -35.01 -8.18 -39.06
N LYS A 534 -33.76 -8.67 -39.13
CA LYS A 534 -32.97 -9.12 -37.99
C LYS A 534 -31.79 -8.18 -37.78
N ILE A 535 -31.34 -8.12 -36.54
CA ILE A 535 -30.26 -7.23 -36.10
C ILE A 535 -29.15 -8.02 -35.42
N ALA A 536 -27.94 -7.56 -35.58
CA ALA A 536 -26.77 -8.05 -34.85
C ALA A 536 -25.79 -6.88 -34.55
N ARG A 537 -24.89 -7.10 -33.65
CA ARG A 537 -23.77 -6.19 -33.42
C ARG A 537 -22.50 -6.78 -34.04
N THR A 538 -21.58 -5.92 -34.45
CA THR A 538 -20.24 -6.34 -34.86
C THR A 538 -19.21 -5.27 -34.53
N PHE A 539 -17.94 -5.65 -34.37
CA PHE A 539 -16.81 -4.76 -34.22
C PHE A 539 -16.01 -4.59 -35.51
N LYS A 540 -16.44 -5.24 -36.59
CA LYS A 540 -15.82 -5.14 -37.91
C LYS A 540 -16.59 -4.15 -38.75
N LYS A 541 -15.88 -3.19 -39.37
CA LYS A 541 -16.48 -2.30 -40.36
C LYS A 541 -16.85 -3.13 -41.58
N GLN A 542 -18.14 -3.14 -41.95
CA GLN A 542 -18.68 -3.78 -43.16
C GLN A 542 -19.53 -2.75 -43.89
N ASP A 543 -19.72 -2.93 -45.22
CA ASP A 543 -20.46 -1.96 -46.02
C ASP A 543 -21.91 -1.81 -45.60
N ASP A 544 -22.52 -2.88 -45.08
CA ASP A 544 -23.92 -2.88 -44.55
C ASP A 544 -24.02 -2.53 -43.07
N ALA A 545 -22.93 -2.21 -42.41
CA ALA A 545 -22.90 -1.93 -40.99
C ALA A 545 -22.99 -0.42 -40.73
N THR A 546 -23.86 -0.03 -39.80
CA THR A 546 -24.01 1.35 -39.36
C THR A 546 -23.23 1.57 -38.05
N LYS A 547 -22.34 2.57 -38.05
CA LYS A 547 -21.56 2.91 -36.87
C LYS A 547 -22.47 3.43 -35.75
N VAL A 548 -22.30 2.88 -34.55
CA VAL A 548 -23.04 3.31 -33.35
C VAL A 548 -22.22 4.37 -32.61
N ASN A 549 -22.88 5.33 -31.99
CA ASN A 549 -22.22 6.36 -31.23
C ASN A 549 -21.45 5.79 -30.01
N LYS A 550 -20.55 6.60 -29.41
CA LYS A 550 -19.69 6.19 -28.30
C LYS A 550 -20.45 5.67 -27.07
N ASP A 551 -21.70 6.05 -26.89
CA ASP A 551 -22.55 5.60 -25.79
C ASP A 551 -23.17 4.22 -26.04
N GLY A 552 -22.96 3.63 -27.18
CA GLY A 552 -23.52 2.32 -27.56
C GLY A 552 -25.05 2.31 -27.62
N LYS A 553 -25.71 3.46 -27.80
CA LYS A 553 -27.17 3.59 -27.84
C LYS A 553 -27.71 3.42 -29.25
N ILE A 554 -28.77 2.67 -29.36
CA ILE A 554 -29.55 2.44 -30.58
C ILE A 554 -31.02 2.81 -30.35
N LEU A 555 -31.71 3.22 -31.39
CA LEU A 555 -33.10 3.64 -31.37
C LEU A 555 -33.97 2.57 -32.01
N VAL A 556 -34.88 1.96 -31.28
CA VAL A 556 -35.87 1.03 -31.79
C VAL A 556 -37.16 1.78 -32.09
N VAL A 557 -37.51 1.91 -33.36
CA VAL A 557 -38.71 2.61 -33.81
C VAL A 557 -39.88 1.65 -33.91
N THR A 558 -40.99 2.02 -33.31
CA THR A 558 -42.26 1.27 -33.36
C THR A 558 -43.35 2.09 -34.08
N GLU A 559 -44.54 1.56 -34.20
CA GLU A 559 -45.67 2.26 -34.84
C GLU A 559 -46.05 3.62 -34.19
N SER A 560 -45.63 3.87 -32.95
CA SER A 560 -46.00 5.10 -32.23
C SER A 560 -44.83 5.76 -31.46
N LYS A 561 -43.84 4.99 -31.05
CA LYS A 561 -42.78 5.39 -30.12
C LYS A 561 -41.42 4.98 -30.64
N ALA A 562 -40.38 5.61 -30.05
CA ALA A 562 -39.04 5.14 -30.22
C ALA A 562 -38.43 4.81 -28.86
N PHE A 563 -37.85 3.64 -28.72
CA PHE A 563 -37.19 3.16 -27.50
C PHE A 563 -35.69 3.21 -27.64
N ILE A 564 -35.02 3.66 -26.61
CA ILE A 564 -33.56 3.70 -26.54
C ILE A 564 -33.09 2.40 -25.90
N ARG A 565 -32.20 1.69 -26.59
CA ARG A 565 -31.63 0.42 -26.11
C ARG A 565 -30.10 0.45 -26.25
N SER A 566 -29.45 -0.47 -25.56
CA SER A 566 -28.01 -0.66 -25.70
C SER A 566 -27.72 -1.66 -26.81
N ILE A 567 -26.79 -1.36 -27.70
CA ILE A 567 -26.33 -2.31 -28.73
C ILE A 567 -25.68 -3.56 -28.10
N TYR A 568 -25.18 -3.43 -26.88
CA TYR A 568 -24.58 -4.55 -26.14
C TYR A 568 -25.59 -5.60 -25.67
N GLU A 569 -26.90 -5.32 -25.79
CA GLU A 569 -27.94 -6.33 -25.62
C GLU A 569 -27.98 -7.36 -26.75
N LEU A 570 -27.31 -7.06 -27.86
CA LEU A 570 -27.19 -7.98 -29.03
C LEU A 570 -25.94 -8.84 -28.92
N ALA A 571 -26.05 -10.08 -29.38
CA ALA A 571 -24.88 -10.95 -29.50
C ALA A 571 -23.99 -10.53 -30.69
N ASP A 572 -22.69 -10.76 -30.54
CA ASP A 572 -21.72 -10.43 -31.59
C ASP A 572 -21.91 -11.34 -32.82
N GLU A 573 -21.97 -10.71 -34.00
CA GLU A 573 -22.17 -11.34 -35.31
C GLU A 573 -23.34 -12.36 -35.40
N LYS A 574 -24.25 -12.40 -34.41
CA LYS A 574 -25.37 -13.32 -34.35
C LYS A 574 -26.71 -12.61 -34.54
N PHE A 575 -27.28 -12.72 -35.72
CA PHE A 575 -28.54 -12.08 -36.07
C PHE A 575 -29.71 -12.56 -35.18
N SER A 576 -30.47 -11.61 -34.66
CA SER A 576 -31.59 -11.81 -33.78
C SER A 576 -32.77 -10.95 -34.23
N ALA A 577 -34.01 -11.40 -33.95
CA ALA A 577 -35.17 -10.56 -34.17
C ALA A 577 -35.13 -9.28 -33.30
N ILE A 578 -35.66 -8.18 -33.83
CA ILE A 578 -35.72 -6.88 -33.14
C ILE A 578 -36.47 -7.03 -31.77
N SER A 579 -37.44 -7.92 -31.69
CA SER A 579 -38.19 -8.19 -30.45
C SER A 579 -37.33 -8.73 -29.29
N LYS A 580 -36.11 -9.16 -29.52
CA LYS A 580 -35.15 -9.49 -28.44
C LYS A 580 -34.73 -8.27 -27.62
N LEU A 581 -34.73 -7.08 -28.22
CA LEU A 581 -34.57 -5.83 -27.49
C LEU A 581 -35.90 -5.52 -26.78
N LYS A 582 -36.00 -5.77 -25.52
CA LYS A 582 -37.22 -5.64 -24.69
C LYS A 582 -37.86 -4.23 -24.79
N PHE A 583 -38.94 -4.08 -25.55
CA PHE A 583 -39.74 -2.87 -25.73
C PHE A 583 -41.21 -3.21 -25.94
N ALA A 584 -42.10 -2.25 -25.78
CA ALA A 584 -43.52 -2.42 -26.02
C ALA A 584 -43.92 -2.09 -27.46
N GLY A 585 -44.67 -2.97 -28.14
CA GLY A 585 -45.17 -2.77 -29.49
C GLY A 585 -44.39 -3.54 -30.55
N LYS A 586 -44.80 -3.35 -31.82
CA LYS A 586 -44.13 -3.94 -32.99
C LYS A 586 -42.95 -3.06 -33.44
N GLY A 587 -41.73 -3.58 -33.42
CA GLY A 587 -40.57 -2.87 -33.96
C GLY A 587 -40.60 -2.82 -35.48
N LEU A 588 -40.39 -1.63 -36.02
CA LEU A 588 -40.35 -1.38 -37.47
C LEU A 588 -38.90 -1.37 -37.95
N THR A 589 -38.02 -0.66 -37.27
CA THR A 589 -36.61 -0.59 -37.59
C THR A 589 -35.76 -0.25 -36.34
N VAL A 590 -34.44 -0.37 -36.49
CA VAL A 590 -33.45 0.06 -35.51
C VAL A 590 -32.51 1.06 -36.14
N ALA A 591 -32.35 2.22 -35.53
CA ALA A 591 -31.49 3.30 -36.03
C ALA A 591 -30.27 3.51 -35.11
N ALA A 592 -29.14 3.86 -35.64
CA ALA A 592 -27.89 4.12 -34.95
C ALA A 592 -27.19 5.39 -35.47
N GLY A 593 -26.09 5.79 -34.89
CA GLY A 593 -25.42 7.07 -34.97
C GLY A 593 -25.01 7.67 -36.33
N GLU A 594 -25.22 7.02 -37.45
CA GLU A 594 -24.88 7.54 -38.77
C GLU A 594 -26.05 7.30 -39.78
N GLY A 595 -26.22 8.20 -40.74
CA GLY A 595 -27.27 8.17 -41.75
C GLY A 595 -28.56 8.85 -41.34
N TYR A 596 -29.62 8.63 -42.15
CA TYR A 596 -30.92 9.26 -41.95
C TYR A 596 -31.98 8.22 -41.61
N LEU A 597 -32.77 8.47 -40.58
CA LEU A 597 -33.96 7.72 -40.25
C LEU A 597 -35.16 8.33 -41.01
N LEU A 598 -35.68 7.62 -41.98
CA LEU A 598 -36.93 7.94 -42.64
C LEU A 598 -38.11 7.42 -41.82
N VAL A 599 -39.12 8.28 -41.59
CA VAL A 599 -40.35 7.91 -40.89
C VAL A 599 -41.52 8.34 -41.77
N VAL A 600 -42.43 7.40 -42.07
CA VAL A 600 -43.63 7.64 -42.88
C VAL A 600 -44.85 7.32 -42.03
N GLY A 601 -45.79 8.28 -41.95
CA GLY A 601 -47.03 8.14 -41.25
C GLY A 601 -48.19 7.71 -42.14
N GLU A 602 -49.19 7.04 -41.56
CA GLU A 602 -50.40 6.53 -42.22
C GLU A 602 -51.14 7.57 -43.07
N GLY A 603 -51.12 8.86 -42.65
CA GLY A 603 -51.73 9.96 -43.41
C GLY A 603 -50.89 10.53 -44.54
N GLY A 604 -49.85 9.87 -45.04
CA GLY A 604 -49.01 10.27 -46.15
C GLY A 604 -48.01 11.36 -45.87
N SER A 605 -47.65 11.61 -44.65
CA SER A 605 -46.59 12.55 -44.26
C SER A 605 -45.29 11.78 -44.00
N ALA A 606 -44.14 12.36 -44.39
CA ALA A 606 -42.82 11.78 -44.14
C ALA A 606 -41.86 12.86 -43.57
N LYS A 607 -40.88 12.36 -42.83
CA LYS A 607 -39.72 13.16 -42.37
C LYS A 607 -38.46 12.29 -42.35
N LEU A 608 -37.32 12.96 -42.44
CA LEU A 608 -36.00 12.40 -42.20
C LEU A 608 -35.47 12.93 -40.90
N VAL A 609 -34.71 12.12 -40.19
CA VAL A 609 -33.98 12.51 -38.97
C VAL A 609 -32.52 12.17 -39.19
N ASP A 610 -31.64 13.18 -39.12
CA ASP A 610 -30.19 12.96 -39.14
C ASP A 610 -29.78 12.30 -37.82
N MET A 611 -29.30 11.06 -37.92
CA MET A 611 -28.95 10.25 -36.77
C MET A 611 -27.62 10.65 -36.14
N SER A 612 -26.74 11.31 -36.90
CA SER A 612 -25.43 11.80 -36.41
C SER A 612 -25.57 12.87 -35.33
N GLY A 613 -26.64 13.68 -35.39
CA GLY A 613 -26.93 14.75 -34.45
C GLY A 613 -27.93 14.38 -33.34
N VAL A 614 -28.38 13.14 -33.23
CA VAL A 614 -29.38 12.75 -32.23
C VAL A 614 -28.78 12.71 -30.84
N ASN A 615 -29.25 13.61 -30.00
CA ASN A 615 -28.95 13.59 -28.57
C ASN A 615 -30.00 12.72 -27.84
N TYR A 616 -29.58 11.53 -27.35
CA TYR A 616 -30.47 10.60 -26.67
C TYR A 616 -30.86 11.12 -25.28
N PRO A 617 -32.17 11.19 -24.97
CA PRO A 617 -32.62 11.62 -23.65
C PRO A 617 -32.22 10.63 -22.56
N LYS A 618 -32.26 11.07 -21.32
CA LYS A 618 -32.03 10.19 -20.13
C LYS A 618 -33.16 9.16 -19.95
N LYS A 619 -34.31 9.36 -20.56
CA LYS A 619 -35.44 8.41 -20.55
C LYS A 619 -35.23 7.33 -21.59
N ASP A 620 -35.66 6.11 -21.29
CA ASP A 620 -35.52 4.95 -22.16
C ASP A 620 -36.49 4.95 -23.36
N CYS A 621 -37.31 5.99 -23.52
CA CYS A 621 -38.32 6.08 -24.55
C CYS A 621 -38.57 7.56 -24.94
N ILE A 622 -38.82 7.78 -26.24
CA ILE A 622 -39.37 9.00 -26.81
C ILE A 622 -40.84 8.69 -27.11
N ASP A 623 -41.76 9.26 -26.36
CA ASP A 623 -43.16 8.87 -26.34
C ASP A 623 -43.91 9.16 -27.64
N GLU A 624 -43.51 10.17 -28.41
CA GLU A 624 -44.21 10.54 -29.64
C GLU A 624 -43.19 11.15 -30.61
N ILE A 625 -42.73 10.36 -31.59
CA ILE A 625 -41.83 10.84 -32.65
C ILE A 625 -42.58 11.33 -33.90
N PHE A 626 -43.85 10.98 -34.01
CA PHE A 626 -44.74 11.39 -35.09
C PHE A 626 -46.18 11.44 -34.64
N LYS A 627 -46.98 12.44 -35.09
CA LYS A 627 -48.37 12.60 -34.72
C LYS A 627 -49.34 11.52 -35.25
N GLN A 628 -48.92 10.84 -36.29
CA GLN A 628 -49.68 9.82 -36.95
C GLN A 628 -49.08 8.44 -36.61
N LYS A 629 -49.88 7.38 -36.79
CA LYS A 629 -49.34 6.03 -36.75
C LYS A 629 -48.24 5.90 -37.78
N ILE A 630 -47.10 5.35 -37.39
CA ILE A 630 -45.97 5.13 -38.27
C ILE A 630 -46.23 3.82 -38.99
N VAL A 631 -46.25 3.88 -40.33
CA VAL A 631 -46.46 2.71 -41.18
C VAL A 631 -45.18 2.15 -41.68
N PHE A 632 -44.17 3.04 -41.89
CA PHE A 632 -42.89 2.64 -42.40
C PHE A 632 -41.77 3.44 -41.72
N ALA A 633 -40.69 2.75 -41.37
CA ALA A 633 -39.48 3.38 -40.93
C ALA A 633 -38.27 2.59 -41.45
N ALA A 634 -37.30 3.28 -41.98
CA ALA A 634 -36.08 2.68 -42.54
C ALA A 634 -34.88 3.62 -42.34
N ILE A 635 -33.68 3.07 -42.43
CA ILE A 635 -32.44 3.84 -42.44
C ILE A 635 -31.87 3.90 -43.86
N THR A 636 -31.43 5.09 -44.25
CA THR A 636 -30.64 5.29 -45.45
C THR A 636 -29.32 5.99 -45.16
N LYS A 637 -28.26 5.72 -45.90
CA LYS A 637 -26.97 6.35 -45.71
C LYS A 637 -26.87 7.68 -46.43
N ASP A 638 -27.61 7.84 -47.53
CA ASP A 638 -27.63 9.03 -48.38
C ASP A 638 -29.07 9.40 -48.78
N LEU A 639 -29.23 10.47 -49.53
CA LEU A 639 -30.51 11.00 -50.01
C LEU A 639 -30.75 10.75 -51.49
N ASP A 640 -29.94 9.93 -52.13
CA ASP A 640 -29.97 9.65 -53.58
C ASP A 640 -31.02 8.58 -53.97
N HIS A 641 -31.84 8.15 -53.00
CA HIS A 641 -32.90 7.17 -53.16
C HIS A 641 -34.27 7.80 -53.26
N LYS A 642 -35.24 7.01 -53.70
CA LYS A 642 -36.65 7.45 -53.76
C LYS A 642 -37.51 6.73 -52.74
N LEU A 643 -38.42 7.49 -52.12
CA LEU A 643 -39.48 6.95 -51.31
C LEU A 643 -40.67 6.57 -52.23
N VAL A 644 -41.02 5.32 -52.29
CA VAL A 644 -42.20 4.85 -53.02
C VAL A 644 -43.32 4.56 -52.02
N ILE A 645 -44.50 5.16 -52.22
CA ILE A 645 -45.67 5.03 -51.36
C ILE A 645 -46.78 4.38 -52.17
N ASN A 646 -47.35 3.26 -51.71
CA ASN A 646 -48.46 2.50 -52.29
C ASN A 646 -48.20 2.19 -53.82
N ASP A 647 -46.97 1.93 -54.20
CA ASP A 647 -46.56 1.67 -55.59
C ASP A 647 -46.96 2.75 -56.60
N SER A 648 -47.42 3.91 -56.18
CA SER A 648 -47.96 4.95 -57.04
C SER A 648 -47.34 6.36 -56.86
N VAL A 649 -46.85 6.66 -55.69
CA VAL A 649 -46.21 7.96 -55.42
C VAL A 649 -44.72 7.76 -55.22
N SER A 650 -43.90 8.33 -56.05
CA SER A 650 -42.43 8.27 -55.98
C SER A 650 -41.91 9.69 -55.65
N ILE A 651 -41.09 9.79 -54.58
CA ILE A 651 -40.60 11.07 -54.06
C ILE A 651 -39.10 10.90 -53.86
N ASP A 652 -38.31 11.85 -54.34
CA ASP A 652 -36.88 11.87 -54.03
C ASP A 652 -36.67 12.15 -52.53
N LEU A 653 -35.80 11.39 -51.87
CA LEU A 653 -35.55 11.56 -50.43
C LEU A 653 -34.99 12.97 -50.13
N SER A 654 -34.33 13.60 -51.06
CA SER A 654 -33.86 14.98 -50.95
C SER A 654 -35.00 16.00 -50.77
N GLU A 655 -36.25 15.69 -51.18
CA GLU A 655 -37.43 16.51 -50.99
C GLU A 655 -38.10 16.32 -49.62
N VAL A 656 -37.73 15.27 -48.87
CA VAL A 656 -38.26 14.99 -47.56
C VAL A 656 -37.53 15.85 -46.50
N PRO A 657 -38.24 16.64 -45.68
CA PRO A 657 -37.57 17.54 -44.74
C PRO A 657 -36.81 16.80 -43.67
N ILE A 658 -35.57 17.20 -43.43
CA ILE A 658 -34.77 16.76 -42.30
C ILE A 658 -35.25 17.52 -41.07
N GLN A 659 -35.64 16.81 -40.03
CA GLN A 659 -36.20 17.35 -38.80
C GLN A 659 -35.63 16.69 -37.58
N SER A 660 -35.73 17.32 -36.41
CA SER A 660 -35.40 16.72 -35.13
C SER A 660 -36.24 15.46 -34.87
N ILE A 661 -35.66 14.47 -34.17
CA ILE A 661 -36.39 13.30 -33.69
C ILE A 661 -37.63 13.68 -32.85
N TYR A 662 -37.58 14.81 -32.18
CA TYR A 662 -38.65 15.32 -31.33
C TYR A 662 -39.71 16.09 -32.11
N ALA A 663 -39.51 16.41 -33.38
CA ALA A 663 -40.49 17.03 -34.20
C ALA A 663 -41.62 16.06 -34.56
N LYS A 664 -42.84 16.36 -34.16
CA LYS A 664 -44.00 15.48 -34.31
C LYS A 664 -44.68 15.52 -35.67
N GLY A 665 -44.22 16.37 -36.60
CA GLY A 665 -44.79 16.53 -37.94
C GLY A 665 -43.86 16.09 -39.05
N GLY A 666 -44.32 16.04 -40.27
CA GLY A 666 -43.59 15.82 -41.50
C GLY A 666 -44.27 16.50 -42.69
N LYS A 667 -43.60 16.55 -43.87
CA LYS A 667 -44.19 17.06 -45.09
C LYS A 667 -45.19 16.05 -45.65
N LYS A 668 -46.37 16.49 -46.01
CA LYS A 668 -47.42 15.65 -46.59
C LYS A 668 -47.21 15.51 -48.08
N PHE A 669 -47.11 14.28 -48.56
CA PHE A 669 -46.83 13.94 -49.97
C PHE A 669 -48.00 13.29 -50.66
N THR A 670 -48.91 12.65 -49.91
CA THR A 670 -50.15 12.07 -50.49
C THR A 670 -51.33 12.32 -49.56
N ARG A 671 -52.56 12.32 -50.11
CA ARG A 671 -53.80 12.35 -49.32
C ARG A 671 -54.40 10.96 -49.08
N GLN A 672 -53.85 9.92 -49.70
CA GLN A 672 -54.26 8.54 -49.54
C GLN A 672 -53.70 7.97 -48.24
N ILE A 673 -54.38 6.99 -47.69
CA ILE A 673 -53.85 6.20 -46.56
C ILE A 673 -52.70 5.38 -47.07
N VAL A 674 -51.59 5.44 -46.36
CA VAL A 674 -50.40 4.69 -46.69
C VAL A 674 -50.52 3.29 -46.15
N GLU A 675 -50.58 2.31 -47.02
CA GLU A 675 -50.59 0.88 -46.69
C GLU A 675 -49.21 0.25 -46.86
N LYS A 676 -48.45 0.72 -47.81
CA LYS A 676 -47.06 0.28 -48.10
C LYS A 676 -46.16 1.47 -48.39
N ALA A 677 -44.95 1.40 -47.91
CA ALA A 677 -43.87 2.31 -48.30
C ALA A 677 -42.54 1.54 -48.36
N GLU A 678 -41.65 1.94 -49.27
CA GLU A 678 -40.31 1.37 -49.42
C GLU A 678 -39.34 2.41 -49.96
N ILE A 679 -38.04 2.19 -49.74
CA ILE A 679 -36.96 2.96 -50.34
C ILE A 679 -36.54 2.19 -51.61
N ALA A 680 -36.59 2.85 -52.77
CA ALA A 680 -36.23 2.31 -54.05
C ALA A 680 -34.93 2.95 -54.61
#